data_bda2ffb3e44905a9e0cfd9ef7f234d6a
#
_entry.id   bda2ffb3e44905a9e0cfd9ef7f234d6a
#
_cell.length_a   1.000
_cell.length_b   1.000
_cell.length_c   1.000
_cell.angle_alpha   90.00
_cell.angle_beta   90.00
_cell.angle_gamma   90.00
#
_symmetry.space_group_name_H-M   'P 1'
#
loop_
_entity.id
_entity.type
_entity.pdbx_description
1 polymer ?
#
loop_
_entity_poly.entity_id
_entity_poly.type
_entity_poly.pdbx_seq_one_letter_code
_entity_poly.pdbx_strand_id
1 'polypeptide(L)'
;MQNEPSHLKACGFPWRSLAALVLALTAQLMLEPPAKIWVGIVLYIAAIGLVVWSFLRGEWVIAWIAEDIYHGDTEALGFKRFFSVAPWLRGSKQILFFLSLPLLGAAFYFFRGNQFTVLNLSLWLTGLVLFIVAFWSTTDFSRFTPDRLKSVVQKMDWEWLVLLLAVFVFAAFFRFYRLNEVLAEPFSDHAEKLLDVYDISKGNTSIFFIRNTGREGLQMYWTFLVAKIFGTGISFFSLKLGTALIGLFTLPFVYLLGKEFGNPVVGFFAMFLFGISYWMNVTARIGLRFPLYPLFAAGTLLFLTRGLRTASRNDFLLCGLLLGLGLHGYTPFRIMPFVVLTAFAIFILHNNSKAIRVQAVQGLTIIAVTALMVFLPLLRYWLEYPEVFGLRAFSRLDSAGTFGSLMGVFFSNLANALLMFNVDDGNIWVNSLPHRPALDVVTGAFFVIGLVLLGLRYLRQRDWRDLFLLVLIPLLLMPSVLSLAYPEENPALNRAGGAAVAATLIAALAVEGLVVGTVRGVESGQGPEKRRGFILHILVGVLLAAASFQNYDLVLRQFDRYFRIGAWNSSEMGRSIKFFGDVYGRTDTAWIVPYEQWVDTRLPALWMGDPNRDFALWPSQFADTLAMPAPKMFIFNLRDLDTKNALKQLYPNGTLSRYTSATTGKDYMIFFVEE
;
A
#
# COMPACT_ATOMS: atom_id res chain seq x y z
N MET A 1 -41.80 -6.87 12.81
CA MET A 1 -42.00 -8.32 12.67
C MET A 1 -42.08 -8.62 11.19
N GLN A 2 -40.94 -8.80 10.55
CA GLN A 2 -40.83 -9.15 9.13
C GLN A 2 -40.21 -10.54 9.05
N ASN A 3 -40.80 -11.35 8.20
CA ASN A 3 -40.57 -12.77 7.97
C ASN A 3 -39.12 -13.18 7.92
N GLU A 4 -38.61 -13.78 8.98
CA GLU A 4 -37.43 -14.67 8.85
C GLU A 4 -37.82 -15.81 7.90
N PRO A 5 -36.98 -16.16 6.92
CA PRO A 5 -37.22 -17.33 6.11
C PRO A 5 -37.02 -18.58 6.98
N SER A 6 -38.14 -19.15 7.45
CA SER A 6 -38.25 -20.29 8.35
C SER A 6 -37.85 -21.64 7.74
N HIS A 7 -36.88 -21.73 6.83
CA HIS A 7 -36.49 -22.98 6.17
C HIS A 7 -34.99 -23.20 6.05
N LEU A 8 -34.19 -22.80 7.05
CA LEU A 8 -32.84 -23.33 7.17
C LEU A 8 -32.89 -24.51 8.15
N LYS A 9 -33.20 -25.70 7.62
CA LYS A 9 -33.03 -26.98 8.33
C LYS A 9 -31.58 -27.07 8.79
N ALA A 10 -31.37 -27.54 10.03
CA ALA A 10 -30.06 -27.83 10.58
C ALA A 10 -29.17 -28.53 9.52
N CYS A 11 -28.21 -27.81 8.97
CA CYS A 11 -27.28 -28.37 8.01
C CYS A 11 -26.41 -29.41 8.73
N GLY A 12 -26.29 -30.61 8.17
CA GLY A 12 -25.32 -31.62 8.59
C GLY A 12 -23.88 -31.08 8.56
N PHE A 13 -22.93 -31.96 8.77
CA PHE A 13 -21.50 -31.60 8.65
C PHE A 13 -21.21 -30.93 7.29
N PRO A 14 -20.49 -29.75 7.23
CA PRO A 14 -20.32 -28.96 6.01
C PRO A 14 -19.25 -29.56 5.07
N TRP A 15 -19.46 -30.80 4.66
CA TRP A 15 -18.46 -31.54 3.87
C TRP A 15 -18.21 -30.94 2.49
N ARG A 16 -19.23 -30.28 1.88
CA ARG A 16 -19.08 -29.62 0.57
C ARG A 16 -18.17 -28.40 0.67
N SER A 17 -18.34 -27.61 1.72
CA SER A 17 -17.49 -26.46 2.02
C SER A 17 -16.04 -26.89 2.25
N LEU A 18 -15.84 -27.97 3.03
CA LEU A 18 -14.50 -28.50 3.30
C LEU A 18 -13.85 -29.10 2.06
N ALA A 19 -14.62 -29.84 1.25
CA ALA A 19 -14.10 -30.38 -0.02
C ALA A 19 -13.73 -29.25 -0.99
N ALA A 20 -14.56 -28.20 -1.09
CA ALA A 20 -14.24 -27.02 -1.89
C ALA A 20 -12.96 -26.33 -1.42
N LEU A 21 -12.78 -26.17 -0.10
CA LEU A 21 -11.59 -25.58 0.50
C LEU A 21 -10.34 -26.43 0.21
N VAL A 22 -10.41 -27.75 0.39
CA VAL A 22 -9.29 -28.66 0.09
C VAL A 22 -8.90 -28.56 -1.38
N LEU A 23 -9.87 -28.57 -2.30
CA LEU A 23 -9.59 -28.40 -3.72
C LEU A 23 -8.97 -27.05 -4.05
N ALA A 24 -9.48 -25.95 -3.47
CA ALA A 24 -8.94 -24.60 -3.68
C ALA A 24 -7.52 -24.47 -3.13
N LEU A 25 -7.22 -25.00 -1.93
CA LEU A 25 -5.87 -25.06 -1.36
C LEU A 25 -4.92 -25.87 -2.24
N THR A 26 -5.37 -27.05 -2.71
CA THR A 26 -4.57 -27.88 -3.62
C THR A 26 -4.35 -27.18 -4.96
N ALA A 27 -5.37 -26.53 -5.50
CA ALA A 27 -5.25 -25.74 -6.72
C ALA A 27 -4.19 -24.64 -6.56
N GLN A 28 -4.24 -23.89 -5.47
CA GLN A 28 -3.27 -22.80 -5.21
C GLN A 28 -1.85 -23.37 -5.00
N LEU A 29 -1.69 -24.51 -4.32
CA LEU A 29 -0.39 -25.20 -4.21
C LEU A 29 0.17 -25.60 -5.56
N MET A 30 -0.68 -26.02 -6.52
CA MET A 30 -0.24 -26.35 -7.88
C MET A 30 0.17 -25.12 -8.70
N LEU A 31 -0.23 -23.92 -8.30
CA LEU A 31 0.15 -22.66 -8.92
C LEU A 31 1.41 -22.03 -8.30
N GLU A 32 1.88 -22.51 -7.14
CA GLU A 32 3.19 -22.14 -6.62
C GLU A 32 4.32 -22.72 -7.49
N PRO A 33 5.47 -22.01 -7.60
CA PRO A 33 6.60 -22.50 -8.38
C PRO A 33 7.18 -23.85 -7.86
N PRO A 34 7.45 -24.82 -8.74
CA PRO A 34 7.23 -24.84 -10.19
C PRO A 34 5.76 -25.07 -10.57
N ALA A 35 5.14 -24.06 -11.19
CA ALA A 35 3.69 -23.99 -11.39
C ALA A 35 3.17 -25.05 -12.39
N LYS A 36 2.10 -25.76 -11.99
CA LYS A 36 1.33 -26.68 -12.86
C LYS A 36 -0.01 -26.03 -13.20
N ILE A 37 0.04 -25.00 -14.06
CA ILE A 37 -1.07 -24.05 -14.32
C ILE A 37 -2.37 -24.77 -14.68
N TRP A 38 -2.35 -25.73 -15.63
CA TRP A 38 -3.55 -26.45 -16.05
C TRP A 38 -4.18 -27.26 -14.94
N VAL A 39 -3.37 -27.92 -14.09
CA VAL A 39 -3.87 -28.68 -12.94
C VAL A 39 -4.53 -27.72 -11.94
N GLY A 40 -3.88 -26.62 -11.63
CA GLY A 40 -4.44 -25.59 -10.74
C GLY A 40 -5.79 -25.05 -11.24
N ILE A 41 -5.89 -24.72 -12.54
CA ILE A 41 -7.13 -24.22 -13.15
C ILE A 41 -8.26 -25.25 -13.03
N VAL A 42 -8.01 -26.53 -13.39
CA VAL A 42 -9.03 -27.60 -13.32
C VAL A 42 -9.51 -27.80 -11.89
N LEU A 43 -8.60 -27.81 -10.92
CA LEU A 43 -8.96 -27.92 -9.50
C LEU A 43 -9.77 -26.71 -9.00
N TYR A 44 -9.43 -25.49 -9.43
CA TYR A 44 -10.23 -24.30 -9.10
C TYR A 44 -11.64 -24.36 -9.71
N ILE A 45 -11.80 -24.82 -10.95
CA ILE A 45 -13.12 -24.99 -11.57
C ILE A 45 -13.96 -25.98 -10.74
N ALA A 46 -13.38 -27.09 -10.31
CA ALA A 46 -14.06 -28.06 -9.44
C ALA A 46 -14.40 -27.45 -8.06
N ALA A 47 -13.47 -26.71 -7.47
CA ALA A 47 -13.69 -26.00 -6.21
C ALA A 47 -14.83 -24.99 -6.31
N ILE A 48 -14.88 -24.17 -7.37
CA ILE A 48 -15.94 -23.19 -7.65
C ILE A 48 -17.31 -23.89 -7.74
N GLY A 49 -17.40 -25.00 -8.46
CA GLY A 49 -18.63 -25.79 -8.54
C GLY A 49 -19.12 -26.26 -7.18
N LEU A 50 -18.22 -26.73 -6.31
CA LEU A 50 -18.55 -27.12 -4.94
C LEU A 50 -18.91 -25.93 -4.05
N VAL A 51 -18.27 -24.76 -4.21
CA VAL A 51 -18.62 -23.52 -3.48
C VAL A 51 -20.04 -23.11 -3.83
N VAL A 52 -20.39 -23.08 -5.12
CA VAL A 52 -21.76 -22.76 -5.57
C VAL A 52 -22.76 -23.75 -4.96
N TRP A 53 -22.47 -25.05 -5.00
CA TRP A 53 -23.34 -26.07 -4.41
C TRP A 53 -23.48 -25.94 -2.90
N SER A 54 -22.37 -25.69 -2.19
CA SER A 54 -22.34 -25.43 -0.75
C SER A 54 -23.19 -24.19 -0.37
N PHE A 55 -23.03 -23.09 -1.12
CA PHE A 55 -23.82 -21.86 -0.92
C PHE A 55 -25.33 -22.09 -1.14
N LEU A 56 -25.70 -22.82 -2.21
CA LEU A 56 -27.12 -23.14 -2.48
C LEU A 56 -27.75 -24.03 -1.40
N ARG A 57 -26.93 -24.82 -0.69
CA ARG A 57 -27.37 -25.65 0.44
C ARG A 57 -27.27 -24.96 1.80
N GLY A 58 -26.78 -23.71 1.85
CA GLY A 58 -26.63 -22.95 3.09
C GLY A 58 -25.45 -23.39 3.98
N GLU A 59 -24.51 -24.20 3.45
CA GLU A 59 -23.32 -24.64 4.20
C GLU A 59 -22.26 -23.55 4.32
N TRP A 60 -22.13 -22.66 3.31
CA TRP A 60 -21.20 -21.55 3.31
C TRP A 60 -21.97 -20.23 3.22
N VAL A 61 -22.17 -19.59 4.36
CA VAL A 61 -22.94 -18.34 4.47
C VAL A 61 -21.97 -17.23 4.88
N ILE A 62 -21.76 -16.26 3.99
CA ILE A 62 -21.01 -15.05 4.34
C ILE A 62 -21.89 -14.07 5.11
N ALA A 63 -21.27 -13.29 6.01
CA ALA A 63 -21.96 -12.36 6.88
C ALA A 63 -22.95 -11.45 6.12
N TRP A 64 -24.09 -11.21 6.73
CA TRP A 64 -25.03 -10.19 6.28
C TRP A 64 -24.44 -8.84 6.55
N ILE A 65 -24.51 -7.95 5.57
CA ILE A 65 -24.13 -6.56 5.74
C ILE A 65 -25.17 -5.89 6.63
N ALA A 66 -24.74 -5.11 7.63
CA ALA A 66 -25.63 -4.37 8.50
C ALA A 66 -26.61 -3.52 7.67
N GLU A 67 -27.91 -3.53 8.05
CA GLU A 67 -28.93 -2.74 7.37
C GLU A 67 -28.54 -1.26 7.31
N ASP A 68 -28.91 -0.61 6.21
CA ASP A 68 -28.68 0.80 6.02
C ASP A 68 -29.53 1.61 7.00
N ILE A 69 -28.92 2.14 8.05
CA ILE A 69 -29.57 3.04 8.99
C ILE A 69 -29.48 4.44 8.41
N TYR A 70 -30.45 4.80 7.57
CA TYR A 70 -30.64 6.18 7.17
C TYR A 70 -31.21 6.97 8.35
N HIS A 71 -30.34 7.53 9.19
CA HIS A 71 -30.71 8.63 10.09
C HIS A 71 -30.80 9.92 9.26
N GLY A 72 -31.74 9.94 8.32
CA GLY A 72 -32.10 11.15 7.62
C GLY A 72 -33.05 11.95 8.51
N ASP A 73 -32.67 13.13 8.93
CA ASP A 73 -33.61 14.20 9.12
C ASP A 73 -34.35 14.35 7.80
N THR A 74 -35.51 13.72 7.68
CA THR A 74 -36.37 13.67 6.49
C THR A 74 -37.09 15.00 6.29
N GLU A 75 -36.40 16.12 6.41
CA GLU A 75 -36.89 17.34 5.79
C GLU A 75 -36.52 17.30 4.31
N ALA A 76 -37.51 17.06 3.48
CA ALA A 76 -37.44 17.11 2.03
C ALA A 76 -36.82 18.46 1.55
N LEU A 77 -35.48 18.47 1.39
CA LEU A 77 -34.76 19.59 0.82
C LEU A 77 -35.00 19.61 -0.69
N GLY A 78 -36.03 20.34 -1.11
CA GLY A 78 -36.31 20.58 -2.51
C GLY A 78 -35.11 21.22 -3.22
N PHE A 79 -34.95 20.94 -4.52
CA PHE A 79 -33.88 21.40 -5.43
C PHE A 79 -33.62 22.92 -5.38
N LYS A 80 -34.62 23.74 -4.99
CA LYS A 80 -34.50 25.19 -4.81
C LYS A 80 -33.57 25.62 -3.65
N ARG A 81 -33.23 24.71 -2.70
CA ARG A 81 -32.30 24.99 -1.59
C ARG A 81 -30.84 24.65 -1.89
N PHE A 82 -30.54 24.11 -3.06
CA PHE A 82 -29.16 23.77 -3.47
C PHE A 82 -28.30 25.03 -3.67
N PHE A 83 -28.89 26.15 -4.13
CA PHE A 83 -28.21 27.43 -4.31
C PHE A 83 -28.38 28.41 -3.13
N SER A 84 -29.24 28.11 -2.15
CA SER A 84 -29.20 28.83 -0.88
C SER A 84 -28.04 28.27 -0.05
N VAL A 85 -27.32 29.16 0.62
CA VAL A 85 -26.28 28.80 1.61
C VAL A 85 -26.78 27.58 2.40
N ALA A 86 -26.05 26.49 2.28
CA ALA A 86 -26.54 25.19 2.74
C ALA A 86 -27.06 25.29 4.19
N PRO A 87 -28.22 24.68 4.53
CA PRO A 87 -28.87 24.89 5.84
C PRO A 87 -27.99 24.60 7.06
N TRP A 88 -26.92 23.83 6.84
CA TRP A 88 -25.92 23.46 7.85
C TRP A 88 -24.79 24.49 8.02
N LEU A 89 -24.66 25.46 7.13
CA LEU A 89 -23.79 26.63 7.25
C LEU A 89 -24.62 27.81 7.82
N ARG A 90 -24.89 27.80 9.13
CA ARG A 90 -25.61 28.90 9.80
C ARG A 90 -24.77 29.46 10.94
N GLY A 91 -24.92 30.78 11.20
CA GLY A 91 -24.24 31.48 12.28
C GLY A 91 -22.72 31.49 12.14
N SER A 92 -22.00 31.14 13.19
CA SER A 92 -20.52 31.15 13.23
C SER A 92 -19.87 30.23 12.16
N LYS A 93 -20.54 29.19 11.71
CA LYS A 93 -20.02 28.28 10.65
C LYS A 93 -19.92 28.94 9.29
N GLN A 94 -20.83 29.89 8.97
CA GLN A 94 -20.72 30.71 7.75
C GLN A 94 -19.47 31.58 7.79
N ILE A 95 -19.21 32.19 8.93
CA ILE A 95 -18.03 33.04 9.12
C ILE A 95 -16.76 32.22 8.91
N LEU A 96 -16.66 31.03 9.52
CA LEU A 96 -15.50 30.14 9.37
C LEU A 96 -15.30 29.75 7.91
N PHE A 97 -16.37 29.41 7.20
CA PHE A 97 -16.30 29.06 5.77
C PHE A 97 -15.79 30.25 4.94
N PHE A 98 -16.41 31.43 5.10
CA PHE A 98 -15.98 32.61 4.33
C PHE A 98 -14.58 33.09 4.69
N LEU A 99 -14.11 32.89 5.93
CA LEU A 99 -12.73 33.16 6.32
C LEU A 99 -11.75 32.13 5.74
N SER A 100 -12.17 30.88 5.55
CA SER A 100 -11.30 29.85 4.97
C SER A 100 -10.93 30.15 3.53
N LEU A 101 -11.85 30.70 2.72
CA LEU A 101 -11.64 30.92 1.29
C LEU A 101 -10.50 31.88 0.96
N PRO A 102 -10.41 33.10 1.55
CA PRO A 102 -9.30 34.02 1.28
C PRO A 102 -7.96 33.44 1.78
N LEU A 103 -7.95 32.69 2.90
CA LEU A 103 -6.73 32.04 3.38
C LEU A 103 -6.22 30.98 2.41
N LEU A 104 -7.13 30.13 1.90
CA LEU A 104 -6.80 29.11 0.90
C LEU A 104 -6.41 29.75 -0.45
N GLY A 105 -7.09 30.83 -0.86
CA GLY A 105 -6.72 31.59 -2.05
C GLY A 105 -5.33 32.24 -1.94
N ALA A 106 -5.03 32.86 -0.78
CA ALA A 106 -3.71 33.40 -0.50
C ALA A 106 -2.63 32.30 -0.45
N ALA A 107 -2.92 31.18 0.21
CA ALA A 107 -2.02 30.04 0.23
C ALA A 107 -1.71 29.55 -1.19
N PHE A 108 -2.75 29.40 -2.04
CA PHE A 108 -2.59 29.00 -3.44
C PHE A 108 -1.69 29.99 -4.23
N TYR A 109 -1.84 31.28 -4.00
CA TYR A 109 -0.97 32.29 -4.61
C TYR A 109 0.47 32.13 -4.16
N PHE A 110 0.71 31.96 -2.85
CA PHE A 110 2.06 31.84 -2.29
C PHE A 110 2.73 30.47 -2.47
N PHE A 111 2.03 29.44 -2.96
CA PHE A 111 2.63 28.15 -3.35
C PHE A 111 3.40 28.19 -4.67
N ARG A 112 3.38 29.32 -5.38
CA ARG A 112 4.18 29.46 -6.61
C ARG A 112 5.66 29.29 -6.31
N GLY A 113 6.41 28.81 -7.34
CA GLY A 113 7.86 28.58 -7.21
C GLY A 113 8.22 27.29 -6.49
N ASN A 114 7.29 26.34 -6.36
CA ASN A 114 7.54 24.97 -5.87
C ASN A 114 8.13 24.88 -4.45
N GLN A 115 7.79 25.79 -3.54
CA GLN A 115 8.33 25.79 -2.16
C GLN A 115 7.24 25.89 -1.10
N PHE A 116 7.36 25.11 -0.03
CA PHE A 116 6.70 25.36 1.23
C PHE A 116 7.46 26.42 2.02
N THR A 117 6.76 27.44 2.43
CA THR A 117 7.24 28.45 3.39
C THR A 117 6.37 28.41 4.64
N VAL A 118 6.85 28.96 5.75
CA VAL A 118 6.05 29.06 6.97
C VAL A 118 4.73 29.81 6.70
N LEU A 119 4.78 30.85 5.88
CA LEU A 119 3.60 31.65 5.53
C LEU A 119 2.56 30.82 4.77
N ASN A 120 2.94 30.23 3.60
CA ASN A 120 1.96 29.53 2.77
C ASN A 120 1.43 28.26 3.44
N LEU A 121 2.27 27.56 4.21
CA LEU A 121 1.88 26.39 4.99
C LEU A 121 0.89 26.76 6.11
N SER A 122 1.16 27.87 6.85
CA SER A 122 0.26 28.35 7.90
C SER A 122 -1.10 28.81 7.34
N LEU A 123 -1.10 29.53 6.22
CA LEU A 123 -2.33 29.97 5.54
C LEU A 123 -3.15 28.76 5.07
N TRP A 124 -2.50 27.78 4.46
CA TRP A 124 -3.15 26.56 3.96
C TRP A 124 -3.74 25.73 5.09
N LEU A 125 -2.94 25.40 6.11
CA LEU A 125 -3.40 24.59 7.25
C LEU A 125 -4.52 25.30 8.03
N THR A 126 -4.39 26.60 8.29
CA THR A 126 -5.44 27.36 8.96
C THR A 126 -6.72 27.41 8.13
N GLY A 127 -6.60 27.72 6.82
CA GLY A 127 -7.73 27.71 5.91
C GLY A 127 -8.42 26.34 5.84
N LEU A 128 -7.64 25.25 5.77
CA LEU A 128 -8.16 23.89 5.74
C LEU A 128 -8.87 23.51 7.05
N VAL A 129 -8.30 23.85 8.20
CA VAL A 129 -8.92 23.60 9.52
C VAL A 129 -10.23 24.38 9.64
N LEU A 130 -10.26 25.67 9.29
CA LEU A 130 -11.48 26.46 9.30
C LEU A 130 -12.54 25.89 8.37
N PHE A 131 -12.16 25.43 7.17
CA PHE A 131 -13.05 24.77 6.23
C PHE A 131 -13.65 23.49 6.83
N ILE A 132 -12.80 22.61 7.36
CA ILE A 132 -13.25 21.33 7.96
C ILE A 132 -14.19 21.63 9.14
N VAL A 133 -13.85 22.54 10.06
CA VAL A 133 -14.67 22.89 11.22
C VAL A 133 -16.02 23.50 10.79
N ALA A 134 -16.04 24.34 9.74
CA ALA A 134 -17.27 24.90 9.20
C ALA A 134 -18.26 23.81 8.74
N PHE A 135 -17.75 22.78 8.10
CA PHE A 135 -18.56 21.66 7.58
C PHE A 135 -18.77 20.53 8.58
N TRP A 136 -18.01 20.49 9.68
CA TRP A 136 -18.12 19.41 10.67
C TRP A 136 -19.46 19.44 11.40
N SER A 137 -20.11 18.27 11.49
CA SER A 137 -21.34 18.13 12.25
C SER A 137 -21.04 17.95 13.74
N THR A 138 -21.54 18.86 14.57
CA THR A 138 -21.35 18.84 16.02
C THR A 138 -22.28 17.87 16.77
N THR A 139 -23.29 17.33 16.11
CA THR A 139 -24.19 16.33 16.71
C THR A 139 -23.43 15.08 17.20
N ASP A 140 -22.23 14.85 16.65
CA ASP A 140 -21.37 13.75 17.11
C ASP A 140 -20.47 14.12 18.30
N PHE A 141 -20.20 15.40 18.53
CA PHE A 141 -19.37 15.85 19.68
C PHE A 141 -20.07 15.71 21.04
N SER A 142 -21.40 15.81 21.08
CA SER A 142 -22.18 15.52 22.30
C SER A 142 -22.04 14.06 22.76
N ARG A 143 -21.45 13.22 21.94
CA ARG A 143 -21.11 11.83 22.24
C ARG A 143 -19.83 11.66 23.07
N PHE A 144 -19.01 12.70 23.22
CA PHE A 144 -17.74 12.67 23.97
C PHE A 144 -17.86 13.30 25.36
N THR A 145 -18.97 13.03 26.10
CA THR A 145 -19.05 13.38 27.50
C THR A 145 -18.19 12.39 28.33
N PRO A 146 -17.57 12.86 29.44
CA PRO A 146 -16.78 11.98 30.34
C PRO A 146 -17.54 10.73 30.80
N ASP A 147 -18.86 10.85 31.02
CA ASP A 147 -19.71 9.73 31.45
C ASP A 147 -19.94 8.72 30.30
N ARG A 148 -20.03 9.17 29.08
CA ARG A 148 -20.05 8.27 27.92
C ARG A 148 -18.71 7.61 27.67
N LEU A 149 -17.61 8.32 27.84
CA LEU A 149 -16.29 7.71 27.76
C LEU A 149 -16.15 6.57 28.80
N LYS A 150 -16.57 6.80 30.04
CA LYS A 150 -16.63 5.77 31.07
C LYS A 150 -17.54 4.59 30.66
N SER A 151 -18.72 4.87 30.10
CA SER A 151 -19.64 3.83 29.66
C SER A 151 -19.11 3.04 28.45
N VAL A 152 -18.36 3.67 27.55
CA VAL A 152 -17.69 2.99 26.41
C VAL A 152 -16.58 2.10 26.94
N VAL A 153 -15.75 2.56 27.89
CA VAL A 153 -14.69 1.75 28.51
C VAL A 153 -15.28 0.58 29.30
N GLN A 154 -16.40 0.80 30.04
CA GLN A 154 -17.07 -0.28 30.79
C GLN A 154 -17.74 -1.32 29.88
N LYS A 155 -18.19 -0.93 28.69
CA LYS A 155 -18.83 -1.82 27.70
C LYS A 155 -17.82 -2.38 26.68
N MET A 156 -16.55 -2.05 26.82
CA MET A 156 -15.52 -2.50 25.89
C MET A 156 -15.24 -3.97 26.12
N ASP A 157 -15.34 -4.76 25.07
CA ASP A 157 -14.92 -6.16 25.06
C ASP A 157 -13.39 -6.22 25.09
N TRP A 158 -12.84 -6.37 26.30
CA TRP A 158 -11.40 -6.40 26.54
C TRP A 158 -10.72 -7.60 25.88
N GLU A 159 -11.40 -8.74 25.82
CA GLU A 159 -10.87 -9.94 25.18
C GLU A 159 -10.69 -9.69 23.68
N TRP A 160 -11.69 -9.06 23.06
CA TRP A 160 -11.62 -8.67 21.66
C TRP A 160 -10.51 -7.65 21.39
N LEU A 161 -10.37 -6.64 22.26
CA LEU A 161 -9.31 -5.64 22.12
C LEU A 161 -7.91 -6.26 22.27
N VAL A 162 -7.71 -7.16 23.23
CA VAL A 162 -6.46 -7.90 23.41
C VAL A 162 -6.14 -8.73 22.18
N LEU A 163 -7.14 -9.40 21.60
CA LEU A 163 -6.97 -10.18 20.39
C LEU A 163 -6.57 -9.30 19.18
N LEU A 164 -7.21 -8.14 19.02
CA LEU A 164 -6.84 -7.17 17.98
C LEU A 164 -5.42 -6.63 18.17
N LEU A 165 -5.06 -6.32 19.42
CA LEU A 165 -3.70 -5.86 19.74
C LEU A 165 -2.66 -6.96 19.48
N ALA A 166 -2.97 -8.21 19.79
CA ALA A 166 -2.08 -9.34 19.50
C ALA A 166 -1.83 -9.48 17.99
N VAL A 167 -2.88 -9.36 17.16
CA VAL A 167 -2.73 -9.35 15.70
C VAL A 167 -1.92 -8.15 15.21
N PHE A 168 -2.17 -6.97 15.78
CA PHE A 168 -1.42 -5.76 15.43
C PHE A 168 0.08 -5.90 15.76
N VAL A 169 0.42 -6.42 16.94
CA VAL A 169 1.81 -6.68 17.35
C VAL A 169 2.44 -7.76 16.48
N PHE A 170 1.68 -8.82 16.15
CA PHE A 170 2.16 -9.86 15.24
C PHE A 170 2.44 -9.33 13.83
N ALA A 171 1.57 -8.47 13.29
CA ALA A 171 1.81 -7.78 12.03
C ALA A 171 3.01 -6.81 12.12
N ALA A 172 3.19 -6.11 13.26
CA ALA A 172 4.36 -5.27 13.50
C ALA A 172 5.66 -6.10 13.48
N PHE A 173 5.64 -7.34 14.01
CA PHE A 173 6.79 -8.25 13.87
C PHE A 173 7.17 -8.43 12.39
N PHE A 174 6.24 -8.70 11.48
CA PHE A 174 6.53 -8.82 10.05
C PHE A 174 7.10 -7.54 9.43
N ARG A 175 6.74 -6.36 9.95
CA ARG A 175 7.22 -5.05 9.45
C ARG A 175 8.62 -4.71 9.97
N PHE A 176 8.93 -5.02 11.24
CA PHE A 176 10.12 -4.48 11.91
C PHE A 176 11.21 -5.52 12.21
N TYR A 177 10.87 -6.82 12.30
CA TYR A 177 11.86 -7.85 12.61
C TYR A 177 12.97 -7.85 11.56
N ARG A 178 14.21 -7.68 12.01
CA ARG A 178 15.42 -7.59 11.18
C ARG A 178 15.31 -6.54 10.05
N LEU A 179 14.61 -5.42 10.28
CA LEU A 179 14.36 -4.41 9.23
C LEU A 179 15.65 -3.81 8.67
N ASN A 180 16.72 -3.69 9.48
CA ASN A 180 18.00 -3.18 9.02
C ASN A 180 18.75 -4.18 8.13
N GLU A 181 18.61 -5.48 8.40
CA GLU A 181 19.39 -6.55 7.76
C GLU A 181 18.70 -7.12 6.52
N VAL A 182 17.37 -7.31 6.58
CA VAL A 182 16.58 -7.87 5.48
C VAL A 182 16.24 -6.75 4.51
N LEU A 183 16.58 -6.95 3.25
CA LEU A 183 16.77 -5.96 2.20
C LEU A 183 17.90 -4.98 2.59
N ALA A 184 19.11 -5.52 2.74
CA ALA A 184 20.27 -4.75 3.18
C ALA A 184 20.77 -3.77 2.10
N GLU A 185 20.50 -4.06 0.82
CA GLU A 185 21.07 -3.33 -0.31
C GLU A 185 20.15 -2.20 -0.77
N PRO A 186 20.58 -0.93 -0.73
CA PRO A 186 19.90 0.14 -1.45
C PRO A 186 20.15 0.03 -2.97
N PHE A 187 19.31 0.69 -3.76
CA PHE A 187 19.54 0.91 -5.20
C PHE A 187 19.24 2.38 -5.56
N SER A 188 19.51 2.79 -6.80
CA SER A 188 19.55 4.20 -7.22
C SER A 188 18.30 5.02 -6.84
N ASP A 189 17.12 4.41 -6.87
CA ASP A 189 15.88 5.07 -6.41
C ASP A 189 15.94 5.52 -4.94
N HIS A 190 16.69 4.82 -4.07
CA HIS A 190 16.88 5.23 -2.67
C HIS A 190 17.84 6.41 -2.57
N ALA A 191 18.91 6.46 -3.40
CA ALA A 191 19.80 7.58 -3.47
C ALA A 191 19.05 8.88 -3.76
N GLU A 192 18.24 8.88 -4.82
CA GLU A 192 17.45 10.03 -5.22
C GLU A 192 16.50 10.53 -4.10
N LYS A 193 15.88 9.59 -3.36
CA LYS A 193 14.98 9.97 -2.26
C LYS A 193 15.71 10.50 -1.04
N LEU A 194 16.88 9.94 -0.72
CA LEU A 194 17.66 10.42 0.42
C LEU A 194 18.31 11.77 0.13
N LEU A 195 18.68 12.04 -1.13
CA LEU A 195 19.08 13.38 -1.56
C LEU A 195 17.94 14.39 -1.40
N ASP A 196 16.71 14.03 -1.77
CA ASP A 196 15.53 14.89 -1.54
C ASP A 196 15.30 15.14 -0.04
N VAL A 197 15.47 14.12 0.82
CA VAL A 197 15.39 14.27 2.29
C VAL A 197 16.54 15.13 2.84
N TYR A 198 17.73 14.99 2.27
CA TYR A 198 18.87 15.82 2.62
C TYR A 198 18.63 17.30 2.26
N ASP A 199 18.07 17.58 1.07
CA ASP A 199 17.69 18.93 0.67
C ASP A 199 16.68 19.55 1.64
N ILE A 200 15.67 18.78 2.10
CA ILE A 200 14.74 19.23 3.15
C ILE A 200 15.51 19.61 4.43
N SER A 201 16.51 18.82 4.82
CA SER A 201 17.32 19.11 6.01
C SER A 201 18.14 20.40 5.91
N LYS A 202 18.40 20.84 4.68
CA LYS A 202 19.11 22.10 4.37
C LYS A 202 18.15 23.28 4.14
N GLY A 203 16.84 23.07 4.30
CA GLY A 203 15.81 24.11 4.16
C GLY A 203 15.20 24.22 2.77
N ASN A 204 15.54 23.32 1.84
CA ASN A 204 14.88 23.25 0.53
C ASN A 204 13.58 22.44 0.63
N THR A 205 12.47 23.13 0.87
CA THR A 205 11.17 22.55 1.16
C THR A 205 10.27 22.50 -0.08
N SER A 206 10.66 21.71 -1.08
CA SER A 206 9.94 21.56 -2.34
C SER A 206 8.55 20.93 -2.17
N ILE A 207 7.53 21.45 -2.88
CA ILE A 207 6.18 20.84 -2.96
C ILE A 207 6.22 19.57 -3.80
N PHE A 208 6.98 19.63 -4.91
CA PHE A 208 7.19 18.51 -5.82
C PHE A 208 8.69 18.37 -6.10
N PHE A 209 9.25 17.18 -5.95
CA PHE A 209 10.65 16.90 -6.16
C PHE A 209 10.90 16.42 -7.60
N ILE A 210 11.79 17.07 -8.32
CA ILE A 210 11.98 16.88 -9.77
C ILE A 210 12.93 15.73 -10.15
N ARG A 211 13.76 15.26 -9.21
CA ARG A 211 14.70 14.16 -9.48
C ARG A 211 13.96 12.90 -9.96
N ASN A 212 14.58 12.13 -10.85
CA ASN A 212 14.09 10.87 -11.38
C ASN A 212 12.63 10.95 -11.85
N THR A 213 12.37 11.77 -12.88
CA THR A 213 11.04 11.99 -13.50
C THR A 213 9.97 12.62 -12.61
N GLY A 214 10.36 13.15 -11.46
CA GLY A 214 9.47 13.87 -10.56
C GLY A 214 8.65 12.99 -9.60
N ARG A 215 8.36 13.54 -8.42
CA ARG A 215 7.59 12.82 -7.40
C ARG A 215 6.96 13.74 -6.37
N GLU A 216 5.82 13.32 -5.83
CA GLU A 216 5.12 13.93 -4.72
C GLU A 216 5.94 13.82 -3.42
N GLY A 217 5.93 14.87 -2.57
CA GLY A 217 6.85 15.04 -1.45
C GLY A 217 6.54 14.30 -0.15
N LEU A 218 5.34 13.70 0.00
CA LEU A 218 4.88 13.19 1.30
C LEU A 218 5.84 12.17 1.94
N GLN A 219 6.42 11.25 1.16
CA GLN A 219 7.38 10.28 1.70
C GLN A 219 8.63 10.96 2.23
N MET A 220 9.17 11.96 1.52
CA MET A 220 10.41 12.64 1.90
C MET A 220 10.25 13.40 3.21
N TYR A 221 9.17 14.18 3.35
CA TYR A 221 8.83 14.85 4.61
C TYR A 221 8.58 13.87 5.75
N TRP A 222 7.85 12.77 5.48
CA TRP A 222 7.64 11.72 6.46
C TRP A 222 8.96 11.07 6.90
N THR A 223 9.84 10.74 5.96
CA THR A 223 11.16 10.15 6.26
C THR A 223 12.02 11.12 7.07
N PHE A 224 12.02 12.41 6.73
CA PHE A 224 12.70 13.43 7.52
C PHE A 224 12.20 13.50 8.96
N LEU A 225 10.88 13.48 9.14
CA LEU A 225 10.25 13.46 10.47
C LEU A 225 10.65 12.21 11.27
N VAL A 226 10.57 11.03 10.65
CA VAL A 226 10.97 9.75 11.27
C VAL A 226 12.45 9.77 11.64
N ALA A 227 13.33 10.25 10.77
CA ALA A 227 14.75 10.38 11.06
C ALA A 227 15.03 11.28 12.28
N LYS A 228 14.27 12.36 12.42
CA LYS A 228 14.35 13.27 13.58
C LYS A 228 13.81 12.68 14.87
N ILE A 229 12.62 12.04 14.82
CA ILE A 229 11.96 11.47 16.01
C ILE A 229 12.77 10.31 16.58
N PHE A 230 13.24 9.40 15.71
CA PHE A 230 13.94 8.18 16.14
C PHE A 230 15.46 8.33 16.17
N GLY A 231 16.01 9.49 15.82
CA GLY A 231 17.46 9.73 15.85
C GLY A 231 18.26 8.88 14.84
N THR A 232 17.62 8.37 13.79
CA THR A 232 18.25 7.43 12.83
C THR A 232 19.07 8.11 11.72
N GLY A 233 19.13 9.44 11.72
CA GLY A 233 19.79 10.21 10.69
C GLY A 233 19.12 10.09 9.31
N ILE A 234 19.69 10.74 8.29
CA ILE A 234 19.27 10.62 6.91
C ILE A 234 19.94 9.38 6.32
N SER A 235 19.28 8.24 6.39
CA SER A 235 19.85 6.94 6.07
C SER A 235 18.84 6.03 5.36
N PHE A 236 19.36 4.97 4.73
CA PHE A 236 18.49 3.93 4.15
C PHE A 236 17.56 3.30 5.19
N PHE A 237 18.04 3.15 6.43
CA PHE A 237 17.20 2.64 7.53
C PHE A 237 16.02 3.56 7.82
N SER A 238 16.21 4.90 7.78
CA SER A 238 15.12 5.87 7.98
C SER A 238 14.03 5.77 6.92
N LEU A 239 14.39 5.52 5.65
CA LEU A 239 13.44 5.25 4.59
C LEU A 239 12.62 3.99 4.90
N LYS A 240 13.29 2.89 5.26
CA LYS A 240 12.63 1.61 5.59
C LYS A 240 11.73 1.72 6.81
N LEU A 241 12.22 2.37 7.88
CA LEU A 241 11.44 2.59 9.10
C LEU A 241 10.19 3.41 8.80
N GLY A 242 10.33 4.48 8.03
CA GLY A 242 9.20 5.33 7.63
C GLY A 242 8.14 4.55 6.85
N THR A 243 8.54 3.74 5.87
CA THR A 243 7.60 2.96 5.05
C THR A 243 6.99 1.77 5.81
N ALA A 244 7.73 1.14 6.73
CA ALA A 244 7.21 0.10 7.61
C ALA A 244 6.12 0.65 8.56
N LEU A 245 6.32 1.85 9.13
CA LEU A 245 5.31 2.56 9.92
C LEU A 245 4.05 2.88 9.12
N ILE A 246 4.18 3.35 7.87
CA ILE A 246 3.05 3.59 6.96
C ILE A 246 2.27 2.28 6.73
N GLY A 247 2.97 1.18 6.45
CA GLY A 247 2.35 -0.13 6.30
C GLY A 247 1.62 -0.62 7.56
N LEU A 248 2.15 -0.28 8.75
CA LEU A 248 1.49 -0.59 10.02
C LEU A 248 0.23 0.25 10.24
N PHE A 249 0.27 1.55 9.92
CA PHE A 249 -0.88 2.45 10.04
C PHE A 249 -2.04 2.10 9.10
N THR A 250 -1.81 1.28 8.08
CA THR A 250 -2.86 0.77 7.19
C THR A 250 -3.80 -0.20 7.92
N LEU A 251 -3.31 -0.97 8.90
CA LEU A 251 -4.04 -2.07 9.54
C LEU A 251 -5.36 -1.65 10.23
N PRO A 252 -5.41 -0.55 11.01
CA PRO A 252 -6.67 -0.08 11.60
C PRO A 252 -7.73 0.25 10.54
N PHE A 253 -7.34 0.84 9.40
CA PHE A 253 -8.27 1.13 8.31
C PHE A 253 -8.77 -0.15 7.66
N VAL A 254 -7.91 -1.15 7.45
CA VAL A 254 -8.33 -2.46 6.92
C VAL A 254 -9.30 -3.17 7.87
N TYR A 255 -9.04 -3.16 9.18
CA TYR A 255 -9.96 -3.70 10.19
C TYR A 255 -11.33 -3.03 10.12
N LEU A 256 -11.34 -1.69 10.17
CA LEU A 256 -12.59 -0.92 10.16
C LEU A 256 -13.35 -1.08 8.85
N LEU A 257 -12.63 -1.15 7.72
CA LEU A 257 -13.22 -1.39 6.41
C LEU A 257 -13.83 -2.80 6.31
N GLY A 258 -13.17 -3.83 6.85
CA GLY A 258 -13.71 -5.17 6.94
C GLY A 258 -14.98 -5.24 7.77
N LYS A 259 -15.04 -4.44 8.85
CA LYS A 259 -16.25 -4.27 9.64
C LYS A 259 -17.41 -3.63 8.86
N GLU A 260 -17.12 -2.70 7.93
CA GLU A 260 -18.14 -2.06 7.09
C GLU A 260 -18.68 -2.99 5.99
N PHE A 261 -17.85 -3.88 5.43
CA PHE A 261 -18.26 -4.86 4.40
C PHE A 261 -18.84 -6.17 4.96
N GLY A 262 -18.70 -6.41 6.25
CA GLY A 262 -19.19 -7.60 6.92
C GLY A 262 -19.49 -7.33 8.40
N ASN A 263 -18.55 -7.74 9.27
CA ASN A 263 -18.67 -7.62 10.72
C ASN A 263 -17.27 -7.52 11.37
N PRO A 264 -17.17 -7.37 12.72
CA PRO A 264 -15.86 -7.30 13.41
C PRO A 264 -14.94 -8.49 13.12
N VAL A 265 -15.50 -9.69 12.89
CA VAL A 265 -14.72 -10.92 12.60
C VAL A 265 -14.10 -10.83 11.19
N VAL A 266 -14.85 -10.32 10.20
CA VAL A 266 -14.29 -10.02 8.86
C VAL A 266 -13.16 -9.00 8.98
N GLY A 267 -13.35 -7.94 9.76
CA GLY A 267 -12.30 -6.95 10.03
C GLY A 267 -11.04 -7.58 10.63
N PHE A 268 -11.22 -8.47 11.61
CA PHE A 268 -10.13 -9.21 12.24
C PHE A 268 -9.33 -10.04 11.24
N PHE A 269 -10.00 -10.87 10.43
CA PHE A 269 -9.33 -11.70 9.42
C PHE A 269 -8.69 -10.86 8.32
N ALA A 270 -9.34 -9.76 7.88
CA ALA A 270 -8.77 -8.85 6.90
C ALA A 270 -7.48 -8.20 7.42
N MET A 271 -7.49 -7.70 8.66
CA MET A 271 -6.30 -7.11 9.30
C MET A 271 -5.19 -8.15 9.48
N PHE A 272 -5.53 -9.39 9.87
CA PHE A 272 -4.55 -10.46 10.02
C PHE A 272 -3.91 -10.82 8.67
N LEU A 273 -4.70 -11.17 7.65
CA LEU A 273 -4.22 -11.57 6.33
C LEU A 273 -3.41 -10.46 5.65
N PHE A 274 -3.87 -9.19 5.74
CA PHE A 274 -3.12 -8.05 5.24
C PHE A 274 -1.81 -7.84 6.02
N GLY A 275 -1.84 -8.04 7.33
CA GLY A 275 -0.70 -7.87 8.23
C GLY A 275 0.45 -8.83 7.93
N ILE A 276 0.14 -10.11 7.69
CA ILE A 276 1.15 -11.13 7.40
C ILE A 276 1.54 -11.18 5.92
N SER A 277 0.71 -10.65 4.99
CA SER A 277 0.86 -10.78 3.55
C SER A 277 2.28 -10.50 3.07
N TYR A 278 2.85 -11.42 2.30
CA TYR A 278 4.11 -11.26 1.58
C TYR A 278 4.14 -9.96 0.78
N TRP A 279 3.14 -9.72 -0.05
CA TRP A 279 3.03 -8.54 -0.89
C TRP A 279 3.14 -7.24 -0.09
N MET A 280 2.33 -7.11 0.98
CA MET A 280 2.32 -5.89 1.79
C MET A 280 3.58 -5.71 2.63
N ASN A 281 4.20 -6.81 3.06
CA ASN A 281 5.44 -6.75 3.83
C ASN A 281 6.64 -6.37 2.95
N VAL A 282 6.76 -6.94 1.76
CA VAL A 282 7.82 -6.57 0.82
C VAL A 282 7.75 -5.09 0.46
N THR A 283 6.57 -4.60 0.04
CA THR A 283 6.39 -3.20 -0.35
C THR A 283 6.58 -2.21 0.81
N ALA A 284 6.31 -2.61 2.05
CA ALA A 284 6.53 -1.76 3.22
C ALA A 284 7.98 -1.71 3.69
N ARG A 285 8.78 -2.78 3.46
CA ARG A 285 10.15 -2.91 3.95
C ARG A 285 11.21 -2.34 3.01
N ILE A 286 10.86 -2.08 1.75
CA ILE A 286 11.81 -1.66 0.73
C ILE A 286 12.25 -0.18 0.84
N GLY A 287 11.57 0.65 1.61
CA GLY A 287 11.92 2.06 1.76
C GLY A 287 11.43 2.97 0.64
N LEU A 288 10.44 2.54 -0.16
CA LEU A 288 9.86 3.30 -1.26
C LEU A 288 8.39 3.67 -0.99
N ARG A 289 7.84 4.64 -1.73
CA ARG A 289 6.49 5.23 -1.53
C ARG A 289 5.32 4.25 -1.59
N PHE A 290 5.56 2.99 -1.90
CA PHE A 290 4.56 1.97 -2.21
C PHE A 290 3.45 1.81 -1.16
N PRO A 291 3.72 1.75 0.16
CA PRO A 291 2.68 1.55 1.17
C PRO A 291 1.75 2.76 1.37
N LEU A 292 2.07 3.93 0.80
CA LEU A 292 1.16 5.07 0.80
C LEU A 292 -0.12 4.79 0.00
N TYR A 293 -0.04 3.98 -1.06
CA TYR A 293 -1.21 3.63 -1.86
C TYR A 293 -2.24 2.82 -1.05
N PRO A 294 -1.92 1.65 -0.47
CA PRO A 294 -2.89 0.91 0.35
C PRO A 294 -3.33 1.68 1.61
N LEU A 295 -2.47 2.49 2.24
CA LEU A 295 -2.86 3.31 3.39
C LEU A 295 -4.02 4.24 3.06
N PHE A 296 -3.81 5.10 2.06
CA PHE A 296 -4.83 6.09 1.69
C PHE A 296 -6.02 5.46 0.97
N ALA A 297 -5.82 4.37 0.22
CA ALA A 297 -6.92 3.61 -0.39
C ALA A 297 -7.84 3.02 0.70
N ALA A 298 -7.30 2.32 1.70
CA ALA A 298 -8.11 1.73 2.77
C ALA A 298 -8.88 2.80 3.57
N GLY A 299 -8.22 3.91 3.91
CA GLY A 299 -8.87 5.01 4.63
C GLY A 299 -9.94 5.73 3.80
N THR A 300 -9.67 6.02 2.52
CA THR A 300 -10.65 6.63 1.61
C THR A 300 -11.87 5.71 1.43
N LEU A 301 -11.65 4.41 1.18
CA LEU A 301 -12.72 3.42 1.01
C LEU A 301 -13.55 3.26 2.27
N LEU A 302 -12.93 3.27 3.45
CA LEU A 302 -13.65 3.21 4.74
C LEU A 302 -14.65 4.35 4.89
N PHE A 303 -14.17 5.59 4.76
CA PHE A 303 -15.03 6.75 4.97
C PHE A 303 -16.01 6.97 3.82
N LEU A 304 -15.64 6.57 2.60
CA LEU A 304 -16.54 6.55 1.45
C LEU A 304 -17.74 5.60 1.69
N THR A 305 -17.45 4.34 2.04
CA THR A 305 -18.50 3.31 2.23
C THR A 305 -19.40 3.66 3.41
N ARG A 306 -18.80 4.11 4.52
CA ARG A 306 -19.53 4.53 5.71
C ARG A 306 -20.37 5.78 5.44
N GLY A 307 -19.80 6.76 4.74
CA GLY A 307 -20.50 7.98 4.34
C GLY A 307 -21.70 7.71 3.45
N LEU A 308 -21.56 6.83 2.44
CA LEU A 308 -22.68 6.43 1.58
C LEU A 308 -23.75 5.65 2.35
N ARG A 309 -23.38 4.76 3.29
CA ARG A 309 -24.30 3.98 4.10
C ARG A 309 -25.08 4.81 5.11
N THR A 310 -24.42 5.77 5.76
CA THR A 310 -24.99 6.54 6.89
C THR A 310 -25.39 7.97 6.52
N ALA A 311 -25.13 8.41 5.29
CA ALA A 311 -25.24 9.80 4.86
C ALA A 311 -24.48 10.80 5.76
N SER A 312 -23.40 10.33 6.42
CA SER A 312 -22.62 11.10 7.38
C SER A 312 -21.73 12.12 6.69
N ARG A 313 -21.99 13.40 6.95
CA ARG A 313 -21.18 14.49 6.42
C ARG A 313 -19.71 14.44 6.88
N ASN A 314 -19.48 14.05 8.13
CA ASN A 314 -18.14 13.93 8.69
C ASN A 314 -17.33 12.83 7.98
N ASP A 315 -17.98 11.73 7.60
CA ASP A 315 -17.33 10.68 6.83
C ASP A 315 -16.98 11.14 5.41
N PHE A 316 -17.83 11.93 4.76
CA PHE A 316 -17.50 12.54 3.47
C PHE A 316 -16.32 13.53 3.56
N LEU A 317 -16.24 14.33 4.65
CA LEU A 317 -15.08 15.21 4.89
C LEU A 317 -13.80 14.40 5.09
N LEU A 318 -13.83 13.34 5.90
CA LEU A 318 -12.68 12.48 6.14
C LEU A 318 -12.26 11.71 4.87
N CYS A 319 -13.23 11.27 4.07
CA CYS A 319 -12.98 10.69 2.75
C CYS A 319 -12.24 11.68 1.85
N GLY A 320 -12.72 12.92 1.74
CA GLY A 320 -12.09 13.97 0.95
C GLY A 320 -10.69 14.34 1.45
N LEU A 321 -10.49 14.39 2.77
CA LEU A 321 -9.19 14.64 3.39
C LEU A 321 -8.17 13.54 3.02
N LEU A 322 -8.55 12.26 3.17
CA LEU A 322 -7.66 11.14 2.85
C LEU A 322 -7.44 10.98 1.34
N LEU A 323 -8.46 11.26 0.52
CA LEU A 323 -8.32 11.33 -0.93
C LEU A 323 -7.30 12.40 -1.34
N GLY A 324 -7.43 13.61 -0.81
CA GLY A 324 -6.51 14.72 -1.07
C GLY A 324 -5.08 14.42 -0.60
N LEU A 325 -4.91 13.90 0.63
CA LEU A 325 -3.59 13.51 1.16
C LEU A 325 -2.95 12.39 0.35
N GLY A 326 -3.73 11.40 -0.08
CA GLY A 326 -3.24 10.30 -0.89
C GLY A 326 -2.68 10.75 -2.25
N LEU A 327 -3.22 11.83 -2.83
CA LEU A 327 -2.70 12.44 -4.04
C LEU A 327 -1.30 13.07 -3.86
N HIS A 328 -0.88 13.37 -2.62
CA HIS A 328 0.48 13.77 -2.27
C HIS A 328 1.42 12.58 -2.02
N GLY A 329 0.93 11.35 -2.09
CA GLY A 329 1.68 10.15 -1.68
C GLY A 329 2.41 9.47 -2.82
N TYR A 330 1.68 8.70 -3.61
CA TYR A 330 2.23 7.86 -4.66
C TYR A 330 1.38 7.91 -5.92
N THR A 331 2.01 8.15 -7.06
CA THR A 331 1.35 8.37 -8.37
C THR A 331 0.23 7.37 -8.71
N PRO A 332 0.34 6.05 -8.46
CA PRO A 332 -0.76 5.10 -8.66
C PRO A 332 -2.04 5.43 -7.91
N PHE A 333 -1.98 6.16 -6.81
CA PHE A 333 -3.18 6.60 -6.08
C PHE A 333 -4.07 7.55 -6.90
N ARG A 334 -3.57 8.13 -7.99
CA ARG A 334 -4.35 9.02 -8.89
C ARG A 334 -5.57 8.32 -9.54
N ILE A 335 -5.70 6.99 -9.41
CA ILE A 335 -6.91 6.24 -9.81
C ILE A 335 -8.08 6.44 -8.82
N MET A 336 -7.81 6.81 -7.56
CA MET A 336 -8.83 6.83 -6.50
C MET A 336 -9.98 7.81 -6.73
N PRO A 337 -9.82 9.00 -7.36
CA PRO A 337 -10.95 9.82 -7.75
C PRO A 337 -11.96 9.09 -8.64
N PHE A 338 -11.49 8.25 -9.57
CA PHE A 338 -12.35 7.43 -10.43
C PHE A 338 -13.02 6.30 -9.64
N VAL A 339 -12.34 5.71 -8.66
CA VAL A 339 -12.92 4.73 -7.72
C VAL A 339 -14.07 5.37 -6.94
N VAL A 340 -13.88 6.59 -6.42
CA VAL A 340 -14.93 7.35 -5.71
C VAL A 340 -16.12 7.60 -6.63
N LEU A 341 -15.89 8.10 -7.85
CA LEU A 341 -16.96 8.33 -8.83
C LEU A 341 -17.73 7.04 -9.15
N THR A 342 -17.02 5.92 -9.34
CA THR A 342 -17.65 4.62 -9.61
C THR A 342 -18.49 4.13 -8.43
N ALA A 343 -18.04 4.32 -7.17
CA ALA A 343 -18.81 4.01 -5.99
C ALA A 343 -20.13 4.78 -5.95
N PHE A 344 -20.09 6.10 -6.22
CA PHE A 344 -21.30 6.93 -6.29
C PHE A 344 -22.20 6.52 -7.44
N ALA A 345 -21.67 6.19 -8.61
CA ALA A 345 -22.44 5.71 -9.74
C ALA A 345 -23.18 4.39 -9.38
N ILE A 346 -22.49 3.41 -8.83
CA ILE A 346 -23.07 2.14 -8.39
C ILE A 346 -24.13 2.40 -7.32
N PHE A 347 -23.84 3.22 -6.32
CA PHE A 347 -24.76 3.56 -5.24
C PHE A 347 -26.07 4.21 -5.78
N ILE A 348 -25.95 5.21 -6.67
CA ILE A 348 -27.10 5.91 -7.27
C ILE A 348 -27.94 4.97 -8.13
N LEU A 349 -27.31 4.04 -8.86
CA LEU A 349 -28.02 3.06 -9.69
C LEU A 349 -28.82 2.04 -8.85
N HIS A 350 -28.35 1.72 -7.65
CA HIS A 350 -29.06 0.79 -6.74
C HIS A 350 -30.14 1.47 -5.90
N ASN A 351 -30.18 2.80 -5.85
CA ASN A 351 -31.14 3.55 -5.04
C ASN A 351 -32.15 4.29 -5.90
N ASN A 352 -33.44 4.00 -5.71
CA ASN A 352 -34.52 4.65 -6.46
C ASN A 352 -35.03 5.96 -5.82
N SER A 353 -34.72 6.21 -4.54
CA SER A 353 -35.13 7.41 -3.82
C SER A 353 -34.41 8.66 -4.32
N LYS A 354 -35.20 9.66 -4.76
CA LYS A 354 -34.65 10.97 -5.18
C LYS A 354 -33.89 11.68 -4.04
N ALA A 355 -34.37 11.57 -2.81
CA ALA A 355 -33.76 12.17 -1.63
C ALA A 355 -32.36 11.57 -1.38
N ILE A 356 -32.23 10.24 -1.43
CA ILE A 356 -30.96 9.53 -1.26
C ILE A 356 -29.95 9.93 -2.36
N ARG A 357 -30.40 10.02 -3.62
CA ARG A 357 -29.54 10.45 -4.75
C ARG A 357 -29.03 11.89 -4.57
N VAL A 358 -29.89 12.81 -4.09
CA VAL A 358 -29.49 14.19 -3.79
C VAL A 358 -28.45 14.24 -2.66
N GLN A 359 -28.66 13.47 -1.58
CA GLN A 359 -27.69 13.37 -0.48
C GLN A 359 -26.33 12.79 -0.96
N ALA A 360 -26.36 11.79 -1.84
CA ALA A 360 -25.17 11.24 -2.45
C ALA A 360 -24.41 12.30 -3.25
N VAL A 361 -25.08 13.07 -4.12
CA VAL A 361 -24.46 14.17 -4.88
C VAL A 361 -23.84 15.23 -3.96
N GLN A 362 -24.53 15.59 -2.86
CA GLN A 362 -23.99 16.50 -1.86
C GLN A 362 -22.74 15.92 -1.18
N GLY A 363 -22.75 14.62 -0.85
CA GLY A 363 -21.59 13.90 -0.30
C GLY A 363 -20.41 13.92 -1.27
N LEU A 364 -20.65 13.64 -2.55
CA LEU A 364 -19.62 13.72 -3.58
C LEU A 364 -19.02 15.13 -3.71
N THR A 365 -19.86 16.17 -3.63
CA THR A 365 -19.41 17.56 -3.66
C THR A 365 -18.51 17.88 -2.47
N ILE A 366 -18.88 17.44 -1.26
CA ILE A 366 -18.06 17.60 -0.05
C ILE A 366 -16.70 16.91 -0.22
N ILE A 367 -16.68 15.67 -0.71
CA ILE A 367 -15.44 14.92 -0.96
C ILE A 367 -14.57 15.68 -1.97
N ALA A 368 -15.14 16.08 -3.11
CA ALA A 368 -14.39 16.73 -4.19
C ALA A 368 -13.78 18.05 -3.73
N VAL A 369 -14.58 18.92 -3.06
CA VAL A 369 -14.10 20.20 -2.57
C VAL A 369 -13.04 20.01 -1.48
N THR A 370 -13.26 19.11 -0.52
CA THR A 370 -12.26 18.84 0.54
C THR A 370 -10.97 18.29 -0.05
N ALA A 371 -11.05 17.34 -0.97
CA ALA A 371 -9.86 16.79 -1.63
C ALA A 371 -9.11 17.87 -2.42
N LEU A 372 -9.83 18.76 -3.11
CA LEU A 372 -9.25 19.88 -3.84
C LEU A 372 -8.52 20.85 -2.89
N MET A 373 -9.11 21.20 -1.73
CA MET A 373 -8.47 22.08 -0.74
C MET A 373 -7.19 21.47 -0.18
N VAL A 374 -7.16 20.15 0.02
CA VAL A 374 -5.95 19.45 0.43
C VAL A 374 -4.92 19.40 -0.71
N PHE A 375 -5.36 19.25 -1.94
CA PHE A 375 -4.49 19.14 -3.13
C PHE A 375 -3.93 20.49 -3.60
N LEU A 376 -4.35 21.62 -3.04
CA LEU A 376 -3.97 22.98 -3.48
C LEU A 376 -2.47 23.19 -3.75
N PRO A 377 -1.52 22.73 -2.91
CA PRO A 377 -0.09 22.89 -3.19
C PRO A 377 0.33 22.22 -4.51
N LEU A 378 -0.07 20.97 -4.70
CA LEU A 378 0.22 20.23 -5.92
C LEU A 378 -0.57 20.74 -7.14
N LEU A 379 -1.80 21.24 -6.93
CA LEU A 379 -2.57 21.89 -7.98
C LEU A 379 -1.84 23.13 -8.51
N ARG A 380 -1.29 23.96 -7.59
CA ARG A 380 -0.50 25.12 -7.98
C ARG A 380 0.72 24.72 -8.80
N TYR A 381 1.47 23.72 -8.34
CA TYR A 381 2.62 23.19 -9.05
C TYR A 381 2.23 22.64 -10.43
N TRP A 382 1.14 21.86 -10.52
CA TRP A 382 0.66 21.31 -11.78
C TRP A 382 0.32 22.40 -12.81
N LEU A 383 -0.32 23.48 -12.38
CA LEU A 383 -0.66 24.59 -13.27
C LEU A 383 0.57 25.39 -13.74
N GLU A 384 1.63 25.44 -12.95
CA GLU A 384 2.90 26.09 -13.34
C GLU A 384 3.78 25.19 -14.22
N TYR A 385 3.81 23.89 -13.95
CA TYR A 385 4.71 22.92 -14.60
C TYR A 385 3.95 21.65 -15.04
N PRO A 386 2.97 21.75 -15.96
CA PRO A 386 2.08 20.65 -16.31
C PRO A 386 2.83 19.46 -16.92
N GLU A 387 3.87 19.72 -17.73
CA GLU A 387 4.69 18.71 -18.38
C GLU A 387 5.48 17.89 -17.33
N VAL A 388 6.14 18.56 -16.39
CA VAL A 388 6.94 17.90 -15.36
C VAL A 388 6.05 17.09 -14.40
N PHE A 389 4.91 17.65 -14.00
CA PHE A 389 3.96 16.97 -13.12
C PHE A 389 3.33 15.74 -13.78
N GLY A 390 3.07 15.84 -15.10
CA GLY A 390 2.48 14.77 -15.89
C GLY A 390 3.48 13.72 -16.38
N LEU A 391 4.77 14.07 -16.50
CA LEU A 391 5.80 13.28 -17.17
C LEU A 391 5.79 11.80 -16.77
N ARG A 392 5.79 11.50 -15.46
CA ARG A 392 5.82 10.12 -14.95
C ARG A 392 4.56 9.32 -15.28
N ALA A 393 3.40 9.95 -15.36
CA ALA A 393 2.15 9.27 -15.70
C ALA A 393 2.02 9.10 -17.22
N PHE A 394 2.33 10.14 -17.98
CA PHE A 394 2.21 10.12 -19.43
C PHE A 394 3.26 9.25 -20.11
N SER A 395 4.50 9.24 -19.63
CA SER A 395 5.54 8.34 -20.15
C SER A 395 5.20 6.85 -20.05
N ARG A 396 4.25 6.48 -19.17
CA ARG A 396 3.74 5.11 -19.04
C ARG A 396 2.60 4.80 -20.02
N LEU A 397 1.88 5.82 -20.45
CA LEU A 397 0.77 5.70 -21.42
C LEU A 397 1.27 5.84 -22.86
N ASP A 398 2.34 6.61 -23.06
CA ASP A 398 2.85 6.98 -24.38
C ASP A 398 3.61 5.79 -25.00
N SER A 399 2.90 5.04 -25.82
CA SER A 399 3.50 4.00 -26.65
C SER A 399 3.23 4.31 -28.13
N ALA A 400 4.25 4.20 -28.95
CA ALA A 400 4.22 4.50 -30.39
C ALA A 400 3.37 3.51 -31.22
N GLY A 401 2.31 2.93 -30.64
CA GLY A 401 1.46 1.92 -31.27
C GLY A 401 0.19 2.49 -31.92
N THR A 402 -0.40 1.73 -32.84
CA THR A 402 -1.76 2.00 -33.34
C THR A 402 -2.80 1.76 -32.25
N PHE A 403 -4.00 2.38 -32.37
CA PHE A 403 -5.08 2.17 -31.39
C PHE A 403 -5.40 0.69 -31.17
N GLY A 404 -5.40 -0.14 -32.22
CA GLY A 404 -5.65 -1.58 -32.12
C GLY A 404 -4.55 -2.33 -31.33
N SER A 405 -3.28 -1.97 -31.50
CA SER A 405 -2.17 -2.57 -30.75
C SER A 405 -2.23 -2.15 -29.27
N LEU A 406 -2.59 -0.89 -28.99
CA LEU A 406 -2.78 -0.37 -27.63
C LEU A 406 -3.90 -1.10 -26.87
N MET A 407 -5.03 -1.36 -27.54
CA MET A 407 -6.11 -2.15 -26.96
C MET A 407 -5.69 -3.59 -26.69
N GLY A 408 -4.90 -4.20 -27.58
CA GLY A 408 -4.32 -5.53 -27.36
C GLY A 408 -3.43 -5.57 -26.12
N VAL A 409 -2.52 -4.60 -25.96
CA VAL A 409 -1.67 -4.47 -24.77
C VAL A 409 -2.51 -4.23 -23.52
N PHE A 410 -3.52 -3.35 -23.56
CA PHE A 410 -4.40 -3.09 -22.43
C PHE A 410 -5.11 -4.34 -21.94
N PHE A 411 -5.75 -5.11 -22.83
CA PHE A 411 -6.46 -6.33 -22.43
C PHE A 411 -5.50 -7.43 -21.96
N SER A 412 -4.33 -7.55 -22.57
CA SER A 412 -3.27 -8.46 -22.08
C SER A 412 -2.81 -8.07 -20.69
N ASN A 413 -2.51 -6.78 -20.47
CA ASN A 413 -2.13 -6.26 -19.15
C ASN A 413 -3.25 -6.48 -18.10
N LEU A 414 -4.51 -6.27 -18.49
CA LEU A 414 -5.64 -6.50 -17.58
C LEU A 414 -5.76 -7.98 -17.19
N ALA A 415 -5.63 -8.89 -18.15
CA ALA A 415 -5.67 -10.32 -17.90
C ALA A 415 -4.53 -10.74 -16.96
N ASN A 416 -3.30 -10.33 -17.25
CA ASN A 416 -2.14 -10.60 -16.39
C ASN A 416 -2.33 -10.02 -14.98
N ALA A 417 -2.81 -8.78 -14.86
CA ALA A 417 -3.07 -8.16 -13.57
C ALA A 417 -4.18 -8.86 -12.78
N LEU A 418 -5.22 -9.40 -13.42
CA LEU A 418 -6.24 -10.19 -12.76
C LEU A 418 -5.72 -11.57 -12.32
N LEU A 419 -4.81 -12.16 -13.06
CA LEU A 419 -4.19 -13.43 -12.73
C LEU A 419 -3.09 -13.31 -11.66
N MET A 420 -2.59 -12.10 -11.37
CA MET A 420 -1.47 -11.91 -10.44
C MET A 420 -1.73 -12.44 -9.03
N PHE A 421 -2.97 -12.42 -8.57
CA PHE A 421 -3.32 -12.85 -7.21
C PHE A 421 -3.00 -14.33 -6.98
N ASN A 422 -3.27 -15.16 -7.97
CA ASN A 422 -3.26 -16.62 -7.84
C ASN A 422 -2.26 -17.32 -8.77
N VAL A 423 -1.67 -16.64 -9.77
CA VAL A 423 -0.83 -17.30 -10.79
C VAL A 423 0.56 -16.66 -10.88
N ASP A 424 0.68 -15.41 -11.31
CA ASP A 424 1.97 -14.78 -11.61
C ASP A 424 1.95 -13.29 -11.31
N ASP A 425 2.79 -12.84 -10.37
CA ASP A 425 2.90 -11.45 -9.92
C ASP A 425 3.87 -10.60 -10.77
N GLY A 426 4.39 -11.15 -11.87
CA GLY A 426 5.25 -10.47 -12.83
C GLY A 426 6.73 -10.66 -12.58
N ASN A 427 7.55 -9.83 -13.22
CA ASN A 427 9.01 -10.00 -13.28
C ASN A 427 9.80 -8.85 -12.61
N ILE A 428 9.21 -8.09 -11.69
CA ILE A 428 9.88 -6.93 -11.08
C ILE A 428 10.58 -7.35 -9.78
N TRP A 429 11.86 -7.71 -9.88
CA TRP A 429 12.68 -8.20 -8.77
C TRP A 429 12.77 -7.27 -7.55
N VAL A 430 12.60 -5.97 -7.76
CA VAL A 430 12.69 -4.97 -6.69
C VAL A 430 11.57 -5.11 -5.66
N ASN A 431 10.38 -5.55 -6.07
CA ASN A 431 9.20 -5.57 -5.22
C ASN A 431 8.44 -6.89 -5.22
N SER A 432 8.95 -7.93 -5.91
CA SER A 432 8.37 -9.26 -5.92
C SER A 432 9.43 -10.37 -6.01
N LEU A 433 9.03 -11.57 -5.65
CA LEU A 433 9.66 -12.80 -6.11
C LEU A 433 9.05 -13.13 -7.47
N PRO A 434 9.78 -12.97 -8.59
CA PRO A 434 9.18 -13.10 -9.90
C PRO A 434 8.52 -14.45 -10.16
N HIS A 435 7.45 -14.41 -10.94
CA HIS A 435 6.74 -15.58 -11.44
C HIS A 435 6.14 -16.49 -10.37
N ARG A 436 5.57 -15.88 -9.33
CA ARG A 436 4.76 -16.58 -8.33
C ARG A 436 3.44 -15.83 -8.06
N PRO A 437 2.44 -16.48 -7.40
CA PRO A 437 1.26 -15.75 -6.94
C PRO A 437 1.58 -14.61 -5.97
N ALA A 438 0.87 -13.48 -6.08
CA ALA A 438 0.99 -12.36 -5.14
C ALA A 438 0.45 -12.69 -3.74
N LEU A 439 -0.52 -13.61 -3.67
CA LEU A 439 -1.09 -14.11 -2.42
C LEU A 439 -0.43 -15.45 -2.02
N ASP A 440 -0.36 -15.71 -0.71
CA ASP A 440 0.00 -17.03 -0.20
C ASP A 440 -1.10 -18.06 -0.49
N VAL A 441 -0.78 -19.36 -0.31
CA VAL A 441 -1.68 -20.46 -0.65
C VAL A 441 -3.04 -20.35 0.04
N VAL A 442 -3.07 -20.00 1.30
CA VAL A 442 -4.31 -19.94 2.08
C VAL A 442 -5.12 -18.71 1.67
N THR A 443 -4.49 -17.52 1.63
CA THR A 443 -5.15 -16.28 1.24
C THR A 443 -5.66 -16.36 -0.20
N GLY A 444 -4.87 -16.94 -1.13
CA GLY A 444 -5.26 -17.11 -2.52
C GLY A 444 -6.46 -18.06 -2.71
N ALA A 445 -6.49 -19.18 -1.97
CA ALA A 445 -7.64 -20.09 -1.99
C ALA A 445 -8.91 -19.40 -1.48
N PHE A 446 -8.84 -18.72 -0.32
CA PHE A 446 -9.98 -17.98 0.22
C PHE A 446 -10.38 -16.78 -0.64
N PHE A 447 -9.45 -16.15 -1.35
CA PHE A 447 -9.77 -15.06 -2.28
C PHE A 447 -10.66 -15.54 -3.43
N VAL A 448 -10.32 -16.66 -4.08
CA VAL A 448 -11.14 -17.23 -5.17
C VAL A 448 -12.52 -17.66 -4.64
N ILE A 449 -12.56 -18.36 -3.50
CA ILE A 449 -13.83 -18.74 -2.84
C ILE A 449 -14.64 -17.49 -2.52
N GLY A 450 -14.01 -16.47 -1.96
CA GLY A 450 -14.65 -15.21 -1.58
C GLY A 450 -15.24 -14.46 -2.78
N LEU A 451 -14.55 -14.42 -3.92
CA LEU A 451 -15.08 -13.84 -5.16
C LEU A 451 -16.37 -14.52 -5.60
N VAL A 452 -16.41 -15.86 -5.56
CA VAL A 452 -17.60 -16.63 -5.93
C VAL A 452 -18.74 -16.36 -4.96
N LEU A 453 -18.49 -16.44 -3.65
CA LEU A 453 -19.49 -16.19 -2.62
C LEU A 453 -20.04 -14.75 -2.67
N LEU A 454 -19.17 -13.77 -2.91
CA LEU A 454 -19.55 -12.37 -3.05
C LEU A 454 -20.43 -12.15 -4.30
N GLY A 455 -20.06 -12.78 -5.43
CA GLY A 455 -20.87 -12.77 -6.64
C GLY A 455 -22.25 -13.38 -6.43
N LEU A 456 -22.32 -14.55 -5.77
CA LEU A 456 -23.61 -15.22 -5.43
C LEU A 456 -24.45 -14.39 -4.46
N ARG A 457 -23.81 -13.73 -3.47
CA ARG A 457 -24.49 -12.82 -2.55
C ARG A 457 -25.08 -11.64 -3.30
N TYR A 458 -24.31 -11.01 -4.19
CA TYR A 458 -24.80 -9.92 -5.02
C TYR A 458 -26.00 -10.34 -5.89
N LEU A 459 -25.93 -11.50 -6.54
CA LEU A 459 -27.04 -11.99 -7.38
C LEU A 459 -28.33 -12.18 -6.58
N ARG A 460 -28.24 -12.56 -5.30
CA ARG A 460 -29.40 -12.76 -4.40
C ARG A 460 -29.93 -11.46 -3.80
N GLN A 461 -29.03 -10.58 -3.33
CA GLN A 461 -29.40 -9.43 -2.49
C GLN A 461 -29.41 -8.11 -3.25
N ARG A 462 -28.65 -8.03 -4.35
CA ARG A 462 -28.46 -6.81 -5.14
C ARG A 462 -27.95 -5.63 -4.29
N ASP A 463 -27.11 -5.91 -3.27
CA ASP A 463 -26.48 -4.87 -2.48
C ASP A 463 -25.39 -4.17 -3.29
N TRP A 464 -25.40 -2.84 -3.31
CA TRP A 464 -24.45 -2.03 -4.04
C TRP A 464 -22.99 -2.24 -3.57
N ARG A 465 -22.80 -2.56 -2.27
CA ARG A 465 -21.48 -2.80 -1.66
C ARG A 465 -20.81 -4.03 -2.24
N ASP A 466 -21.58 -5.07 -2.51
CA ASP A 466 -21.08 -6.31 -3.11
C ASP A 466 -20.58 -6.07 -4.53
N LEU A 467 -21.37 -5.37 -5.35
CA LEU A 467 -20.97 -5.00 -6.70
C LEU A 467 -19.77 -4.06 -6.69
N PHE A 468 -19.76 -3.09 -5.78
CA PHE A 468 -18.65 -2.17 -5.64
C PHE A 468 -17.36 -2.92 -5.29
N LEU A 469 -17.38 -3.85 -4.32
CA LEU A 469 -16.19 -4.62 -3.94
C LEU A 469 -15.67 -5.51 -5.07
N LEU A 470 -16.55 -6.07 -5.92
CA LEU A 470 -16.15 -6.83 -7.11
C LEU A 470 -15.49 -5.92 -8.16
N VAL A 471 -16.10 -4.76 -8.45
CA VAL A 471 -15.60 -3.78 -9.43
C VAL A 471 -14.32 -3.09 -8.94
N LEU A 472 -14.13 -3.01 -7.62
CA LEU A 472 -12.97 -2.38 -6.99
C LEU A 472 -11.65 -3.08 -7.38
N ILE A 473 -11.65 -4.41 -7.57
CA ILE A 473 -10.45 -5.17 -7.96
C ILE A 473 -9.86 -4.64 -9.28
N PRO A 474 -10.57 -4.69 -10.44
CA PRO A 474 -10.01 -4.20 -11.69
C PRO A 474 -9.69 -2.69 -11.65
N LEU A 475 -10.46 -1.87 -10.93
CA LEU A 475 -10.18 -0.44 -10.82
C LEU A 475 -8.85 -0.16 -10.10
N LEU A 476 -8.58 -0.84 -8.98
CA LEU A 476 -7.34 -0.63 -8.22
C LEU A 476 -6.12 -1.25 -8.92
N LEU A 477 -6.31 -2.13 -9.89
CA LEU A 477 -5.24 -2.66 -10.76
C LEU A 477 -4.89 -1.71 -11.93
N MET A 478 -5.76 -0.74 -12.27
CA MET A 478 -5.54 0.15 -13.41
C MET A 478 -4.17 0.82 -13.44
N PRO A 479 -3.55 1.26 -12.34
CA PRO A 479 -2.22 1.84 -12.39
C PRO A 479 -1.12 0.89 -12.89
N SER A 480 -1.31 -0.43 -12.73
CA SER A 480 -0.45 -1.45 -13.35
C SER A 480 -0.83 -1.69 -14.81
N VAL A 481 -2.12 -1.85 -15.10
CA VAL A 481 -2.68 -2.13 -16.43
C VAL A 481 -2.34 -1.02 -17.44
N LEU A 482 -2.43 0.25 -17.02
CA LEU A 482 -2.16 1.43 -17.85
C LEU A 482 -0.66 1.69 -18.11
N SER A 483 0.24 0.79 -17.71
CA SER A 483 1.65 0.85 -18.11
C SER A 483 1.83 0.31 -19.54
N LEU A 484 1.23 0.98 -20.51
CA LEU A 484 1.14 0.52 -21.91
C LEU A 484 2.49 0.60 -22.64
N ALA A 485 3.34 1.55 -22.25
CA ALA A 485 4.69 1.71 -22.80
C ALA A 485 5.68 0.66 -22.28
N TYR A 486 5.35 -0.02 -21.17
CA TYR A 486 6.23 -1.02 -20.54
C TYR A 486 5.40 -2.24 -20.11
N PRO A 487 4.85 -3.01 -21.08
CA PRO A 487 4.00 -4.16 -20.79
C PRO A 487 4.74 -5.28 -20.05
N GLU A 488 6.05 -5.39 -20.20
CA GLU A 488 6.92 -6.35 -19.50
C GLU A 488 7.02 -6.08 -17.99
N GLU A 489 6.68 -4.86 -17.53
CA GLU A 489 6.58 -4.52 -16.12
C GLU A 489 5.18 -4.79 -15.54
N ASN A 490 4.28 -5.41 -16.27
CA ASN A 490 2.94 -5.75 -15.81
C ASN A 490 2.77 -7.28 -15.69
N PRO A 491 2.20 -7.73 -14.57
CA PRO A 491 1.71 -6.97 -13.40
C PRO A 491 2.83 -6.46 -12.48
N ALA A 492 2.51 -5.45 -11.66
CA ALA A 492 3.47 -4.85 -10.74
C ALA A 492 2.86 -4.66 -9.35
N LEU A 493 3.39 -5.37 -8.35
CA LEU A 493 2.90 -5.36 -6.96
C LEU A 493 2.82 -3.94 -6.36
N ASN A 494 3.82 -3.11 -6.61
CA ASN A 494 3.87 -1.73 -6.11
C ASN A 494 2.76 -0.85 -6.69
N ARG A 495 2.42 -1.02 -7.98
CA ARG A 495 1.36 -0.24 -8.66
C ARG A 495 -0.04 -0.78 -8.39
N ALA A 496 -0.14 -2.06 -8.04
CA ALA A 496 -1.40 -2.74 -7.70
C ALA A 496 -1.70 -2.73 -6.17
N GLY A 497 -0.87 -2.07 -5.34
CA GLY A 497 -0.94 -2.15 -3.87
C GLY A 497 -2.31 -1.84 -3.26
N GLY A 498 -3.12 -0.98 -3.89
CA GLY A 498 -4.49 -0.72 -3.46
C GLY A 498 -5.41 -1.96 -3.57
N ALA A 499 -5.21 -2.80 -4.59
CA ALA A 499 -6.02 -4.00 -4.80
C ALA A 499 -5.80 -5.07 -3.72
N ALA A 500 -4.65 -5.06 -3.02
CA ALA A 500 -4.42 -5.94 -1.88
C ALA A 500 -5.42 -5.72 -0.75
N VAL A 501 -5.89 -4.49 -0.54
CA VAL A 501 -6.93 -4.17 0.44
C VAL A 501 -8.23 -4.89 0.11
N ALA A 502 -8.68 -4.81 -1.14
CA ALA A 502 -9.90 -5.48 -1.60
C ALA A 502 -9.75 -7.02 -1.58
N ALA A 503 -8.59 -7.53 -2.03
CA ALA A 503 -8.35 -8.97 -2.06
C ALA A 503 -8.36 -9.61 -0.68
N THR A 504 -7.72 -8.98 0.30
CA THR A 504 -7.72 -9.47 1.70
C THR A 504 -9.10 -9.38 2.35
N LEU A 505 -9.91 -8.35 2.02
CA LEU A 505 -11.29 -8.24 2.46
C LEU A 505 -12.16 -9.39 1.92
N ILE A 506 -12.03 -9.68 0.63
CA ILE A 506 -12.77 -10.77 -0.03
C ILE A 506 -12.36 -12.12 0.56
N ALA A 507 -11.07 -12.36 0.78
CA ALA A 507 -10.59 -13.57 1.45
C ALA A 507 -11.15 -13.67 2.89
N ALA A 508 -11.14 -12.57 3.64
CA ALA A 508 -11.66 -12.52 5.01
C ALA A 508 -13.16 -12.81 5.11
N LEU A 509 -13.96 -12.36 4.12
CA LEU A 509 -15.38 -12.71 4.03
C LEU A 509 -15.58 -14.23 3.88
N ALA A 510 -14.74 -14.89 3.09
CA ALA A 510 -14.82 -16.34 2.92
C ALA A 510 -14.40 -17.09 4.20
N VAL A 511 -13.34 -16.63 4.89
CA VAL A 511 -12.90 -17.21 6.18
C VAL A 511 -14.02 -17.07 7.24
N GLU A 512 -14.58 -15.87 7.37
CA GLU A 512 -15.68 -15.61 8.30
C GLU A 512 -16.89 -16.49 7.99
N GLY A 513 -17.28 -16.60 6.72
CA GLY A 513 -18.41 -17.43 6.31
C GLY A 513 -18.22 -18.91 6.64
N LEU A 514 -16.99 -19.41 6.64
CA LEU A 514 -16.67 -20.78 7.09
C LEU A 514 -16.84 -20.92 8.61
N VAL A 515 -16.42 -19.92 9.38
CA VAL A 515 -16.49 -19.93 10.86
C VAL A 515 -17.92 -19.73 11.34
N VAL A 516 -18.61 -18.70 10.87
CA VAL A 516 -19.94 -18.29 11.36
C VAL A 516 -21.06 -19.16 10.79
N GLY A 517 -20.94 -19.61 9.54
CA GLY A 517 -21.91 -20.53 8.93
C GLY A 517 -22.12 -21.81 9.75
N THR A 518 -21.07 -22.22 10.46
CA THR A 518 -21.09 -23.38 11.35
C THR A 518 -21.58 -23.07 12.77
N VAL A 519 -21.33 -21.88 13.30
CA VAL A 519 -21.77 -21.48 14.65
C VAL A 519 -23.27 -21.25 14.70
N ARG A 520 -23.90 -20.71 13.66
CA ARG A 520 -25.35 -20.53 13.58
C ARG A 520 -26.10 -21.87 13.59
N GLY A 521 -25.50 -22.95 13.09
CA GLY A 521 -26.02 -24.32 13.28
C GLY A 521 -25.87 -24.86 14.69
N VAL A 522 -24.94 -24.29 15.50
CA VAL A 522 -24.58 -24.75 16.86
C VAL A 522 -25.42 -24.09 17.94
N GLU A 523 -25.90 -22.85 17.76
CA GLU A 523 -26.72 -22.13 18.75
C GLU A 523 -28.11 -22.78 18.96
N SER A 524 -28.53 -23.64 18.02
CA SER A 524 -29.79 -24.40 18.10
C SER A 524 -29.67 -25.79 18.73
N GLY A 525 -28.45 -26.28 19.08
CA GLY A 525 -28.22 -27.65 19.52
C GLY A 525 -27.27 -27.83 20.72
N GLN A 526 -27.60 -28.83 21.56
CA GLN A 526 -26.72 -29.32 22.63
C GLN A 526 -25.92 -30.56 22.18
N GLY A 527 -24.61 -30.59 22.44
CA GLY A 527 -23.80 -31.82 22.25
C GLY A 527 -22.88 -31.82 21.02
N PRO A 528 -23.10 -32.67 20.00
CA PRO A 528 -22.14 -32.89 18.89
C PRO A 528 -21.88 -31.65 18.03
N GLU A 529 -22.77 -30.67 18.05
CA GLU A 529 -22.65 -29.43 17.25
C GLU A 529 -21.58 -28.46 17.80
N LYS A 530 -21.45 -28.35 19.14
CA LYS A 530 -20.33 -27.57 19.75
C LYS A 530 -18.95 -28.14 19.38
N ARG A 531 -18.83 -29.49 19.33
CA ARG A 531 -17.58 -30.14 18.94
C ARG A 531 -17.22 -29.86 17.48
N ARG A 532 -18.22 -29.75 16.58
CA ARG A 532 -18.02 -29.42 15.15
C ARG A 532 -17.53 -27.97 14.97
N GLY A 533 -18.14 -27.01 15.64
CA GLY A 533 -17.67 -25.62 15.64
C GLY A 533 -16.24 -25.51 16.09
N PHE A 534 -15.86 -26.18 17.17
CA PHE A 534 -14.49 -26.19 17.70
C PHE A 534 -13.46 -26.72 16.70
N ILE A 535 -13.77 -27.83 15.98
CA ILE A 535 -12.90 -28.40 14.96
C ILE A 535 -12.62 -27.39 13.83
N LEU A 536 -13.62 -26.62 13.40
CA LEU A 536 -13.43 -25.64 12.33
C LEU A 536 -12.63 -24.42 12.78
N HIS A 537 -12.77 -23.99 14.03
CA HIS A 537 -11.91 -22.95 14.58
C HIS A 537 -10.45 -23.40 14.64
N ILE A 538 -10.19 -24.67 15.03
CA ILE A 538 -8.85 -25.25 14.98
C ILE A 538 -8.32 -25.28 13.54
N LEU A 539 -9.14 -25.74 12.59
CA LEU A 539 -8.75 -25.81 11.18
C LEU A 539 -8.35 -24.41 10.66
N VAL A 540 -9.17 -23.40 10.90
CA VAL A 540 -8.85 -22.01 10.52
C VAL A 540 -7.58 -21.53 11.21
N GLY A 541 -7.40 -21.82 12.50
CA GLY A 541 -6.18 -21.50 13.23
C GLY A 541 -4.92 -22.13 12.61
N VAL A 542 -5.02 -23.41 12.23
CA VAL A 542 -3.93 -24.14 11.53
C VAL A 542 -3.63 -23.50 10.17
N LEU A 543 -4.65 -23.16 9.39
CA LEU A 543 -4.48 -22.50 8.09
C LEU A 543 -3.83 -21.12 8.23
N LEU A 544 -4.26 -20.31 9.21
CA LEU A 544 -3.64 -19.01 9.47
C LEU A 544 -2.18 -19.12 9.94
N ALA A 545 -1.86 -20.15 10.74
CA ALA A 545 -0.49 -20.46 11.11
C ALA A 545 0.35 -20.89 9.91
N ALA A 546 -0.20 -21.72 9.01
CA ALA A 546 0.46 -22.12 7.76
C ALA A 546 0.71 -20.92 6.83
N ALA A 547 -0.29 -20.04 6.67
CA ALA A 547 -0.15 -18.77 5.93
C ALA A 547 0.94 -17.88 6.53
N SER A 548 0.97 -17.76 7.87
CA SER A 548 2.00 -16.96 8.56
C SER A 548 3.40 -17.52 8.33
N PHE A 549 3.57 -18.83 8.40
CA PHE A 549 4.85 -19.49 8.15
C PHE A 549 5.31 -19.31 6.70
N GLN A 550 4.41 -19.51 5.72
CA GLN A 550 4.71 -19.29 4.31
C GLN A 550 5.12 -17.83 4.04
N ASN A 551 4.35 -16.87 4.53
CA ASN A 551 4.67 -15.45 4.35
C ASN A 551 5.97 -15.04 5.05
N TYR A 552 6.27 -15.62 6.24
CA TYR A 552 7.55 -15.40 6.92
C TYR A 552 8.73 -15.88 6.05
N ASP A 553 8.65 -17.06 5.50
CA ASP A 553 9.70 -17.63 4.63
C ASP A 553 9.85 -16.80 3.35
N LEU A 554 8.73 -16.42 2.72
CA LEU A 554 8.71 -15.59 1.51
C LEU A 554 9.37 -14.24 1.73
N VAL A 555 9.03 -13.54 2.82
CA VAL A 555 9.51 -12.16 3.08
C VAL A 555 10.95 -12.16 3.58
N LEU A 556 11.26 -12.99 4.57
CA LEU A 556 12.51 -12.87 5.35
C LEU A 556 13.63 -13.78 4.87
N ARG A 557 13.33 -14.74 4.00
CA ARG A 557 14.33 -15.68 3.46
C ARG A 557 14.39 -15.66 1.93
N GLN A 558 13.28 -16.00 1.25
CA GLN A 558 13.30 -16.14 -0.21
C GLN A 558 13.49 -14.79 -0.90
N PHE A 559 12.71 -13.77 -0.53
CA PHE A 559 12.81 -12.44 -1.14
C PHE A 559 14.14 -11.75 -0.78
N ASP A 560 14.62 -11.86 0.46
CA ASP A 560 15.93 -11.30 0.83
C ASP A 560 17.06 -11.92 0.01
N ARG A 561 17.06 -13.25 -0.15
CA ARG A 561 18.05 -13.95 -0.98
C ARG A 561 17.99 -13.52 -2.44
N TYR A 562 16.78 -13.45 -3.00
CA TYR A 562 16.57 -13.06 -4.39
C TYR A 562 16.96 -11.61 -4.62
N PHE A 563 16.56 -10.73 -3.72
CA PHE A 563 16.89 -9.31 -3.77
C PHE A 563 18.41 -9.05 -3.72
N ARG A 564 19.16 -9.77 -2.88
CA ARG A 564 20.63 -9.68 -2.82
C ARG A 564 21.29 -10.09 -4.12
N ILE A 565 20.73 -11.05 -4.85
CA ILE A 565 21.25 -11.46 -6.16
C ILE A 565 20.99 -10.37 -7.21
N GLY A 566 19.82 -9.76 -7.22
CA GLY A 566 19.44 -8.70 -8.16
C GLY A 566 20.10 -7.35 -7.87
N ALA A 567 20.24 -6.98 -6.60
CA ALA A 567 20.85 -5.72 -6.18
C ALA A 567 22.39 -5.76 -6.26
N TRP A 568 23.02 -4.59 -6.30
CA TRP A 568 24.47 -4.46 -6.13
C TRP A 568 24.86 -4.59 -4.66
N ASN A 569 26.04 -5.14 -4.34
CA ASN A 569 26.49 -5.29 -2.96
C ASN A 569 27.11 -4.00 -2.38
N SER A 570 26.43 -2.91 -2.49
CA SER A 570 26.82 -1.60 -1.98
C SER A 570 27.07 -1.58 -0.46
N SER A 571 26.40 -2.46 0.30
CA SER A 571 26.62 -2.61 1.74
C SER A 571 28.01 -3.16 2.09
N GLU A 572 28.56 -4.10 1.31
CA GLU A 572 29.90 -4.65 1.52
C GLU A 572 30.98 -3.64 1.12
N MET A 573 30.77 -2.91 0.01
CA MET A 573 31.66 -1.81 -0.39
C MET A 573 31.65 -0.70 0.65
N GLY A 574 30.47 -0.32 1.15
CA GLY A 574 30.36 0.66 2.24
C GLY A 574 31.05 0.22 3.52
N ARG A 575 30.99 -1.08 3.87
CA ARG A 575 31.76 -1.62 5.01
C ARG A 575 33.26 -1.54 4.79
N SER A 576 33.74 -1.85 3.57
CA SER A 576 35.17 -1.76 3.24
C SER A 576 35.67 -0.32 3.34
N ILE A 577 34.90 0.64 2.83
CA ILE A 577 35.25 2.07 2.92
C ILE A 577 35.15 2.55 4.37
N LYS A 578 34.15 2.12 5.13
CA LYS A 578 34.02 2.46 6.55
C LYS A 578 35.19 1.91 7.36
N PHE A 579 35.57 0.65 7.15
CA PHE A 579 36.72 0.04 7.81
C PHE A 579 37.99 0.80 7.49
N PHE A 580 38.19 1.18 6.22
CA PHE A 580 39.33 2.05 5.84
C PHE A 580 39.30 3.39 6.61
N GLY A 581 38.14 4.01 6.72
CA GLY A 581 37.94 5.24 7.49
C GLY A 581 38.21 5.07 8.98
N ASP A 582 37.79 3.97 9.58
CA ASP A 582 37.97 3.66 11.00
C ASP A 582 39.46 3.41 11.33
N VAL A 583 40.24 2.82 10.38
CA VAL A 583 41.67 2.54 10.54
C VAL A 583 42.53 3.79 10.32
N TYR A 584 42.24 4.56 9.28
CA TYR A 584 43.08 5.66 8.82
C TYR A 584 42.57 7.06 9.10
N GLY A 585 41.39 7.16 9.77
CA GLY A 585 40.77 8.42 10.18
C GLY A 585 40.18 9.25 9.04
N ARG A 586 40.12 8.70 7.81
CA ARG A 586 39.64 9.42 6.63
C ARG A 586 39.04 8.49 5.58
N THR A 587 38.08 8.99 4.81
CA THR A 587 37.45 8.27 3.70
C THR A 587 37.56 9.01 2.37
N ASP A 588 38.15 10.21 2.35
CA ASP A 588 38.30 11.07 1.16
C ASP A 588 39.31 10.53 0.15
N THR A 589 40.16 9.56 0.56
CA THR A 589 41.10 8.83 -0.29
C THR A 589 40.66 7.39 -0.59
N ALA A 590 39.36 7.12 -0.42
CA ALA A 590 38.73 5.86 -0.83
C ALA A 590 37.74 6.13 -1.97
N TRP A 591 37.82 5.35 -3.05
CA TRP A 591 37.03 5.56 -4.26
C TRP A 591 36.48 4.25 -4.82
N ILE A 592 35.43 4.41 -5.64
CA ILE A 592 34.86 3.35 -6.47
C ILE A 592 34.98 3.79 -7.92
N VAL A 593 35.65 2.97 -8.75
CA VAL A 593 35.75 3.25 -10.17
C VAL A 593 34.45 2.83 -10.86
N PRO A 594 33.72 3.75 -11.51
CA PRO A 594 32.50 3.44 -12.24
C PRO A 594 32.75 2.40 -13.34
N TYR A 595 31.84 1.43 -13.46
CA TYR A 595 31.90 0.41 -14.50
C TYR A 595 30.50 0.18 -15.05
N GLU A 596 30.40 -0.16 -16.33
CA GLU A 596 29.12 -0.31 -17.02
C GLU A 596 28.24 -1.36 -16.34
N GLN A 597 26.94 -1.02 -16.13
CA GLN A 597 25.95 -1.86 -15.49
C GLN A 597 26.40 -2.49 -14.15
N TRP A 598 27.15 -1.74 -13.37
CA TRP A 598 27.63 -2.14 -12.06
C TRP A 598 27.01 -1.29 -10.94
N VAL A 599 27.75 -1.01 -9.86
CA VAL A 599 27.22 -0.27 -8.71
C VAL A 599 27.04 1.22 -9.03
N ASP A 600 25.96 1.80 -8.52
CA ASP A 600 25.83 3.26 -8.38
C ASP A 600 26.75 3.68 -7.21
N THR A 601 27.76 4.48 -7.49
CA THR A 601 28.85 4.83 -6.57
C THR A 601 28.40 5.66 -5.35
N ARG A 602 27.17 6.18 -5.38
CA ARG A 602 26.51 6.87 -4.25
C ARG A 602 25.98 5.89 -3.20
N LEU A 603 25.65 4.65 -3.58
CA LEU A 603 24.97 3.70 -2.68
C LEU A 603 25.81 3.28 -1.47
N PRO A 604 27.12 3.05 -1.55
CA PRO A 604 27.95 2.79 -0.39
C PRO A 604 27.92 3.92 0.64
N ALA A 605 27.96 5.17 0.20
CA ALA A 605 27.82 6.34 1.07
C ALA A 605 26.44 6.40 1.74
N LEU A 606 25.41 6.10 0.98
CA LEU A 606 24.04 5.98 1.49
C LEU A 606 23.92 4.93 2.59
N TRP A 607 24.54 3.78 2.37
CA TRP A 607 24.59 2.73 3.36
C TRP A 607 25.33 3.16 4.64
N MET A 608 26.40 3.95 4.49
CA MET A 608 27.17 4.53 5.60
C MET A 608 26.40 5.64 6.35
N GLY A 609 25.31 6.16 5.80
CA GLY A 609 24.53 7.27 6.39
C GLY A 609 25.00 8.65 5.94
N ASP A 610 25.80 8.75 4.87
CA ASP A 610 26.22 10.00 4.22
C ASP A 610 25.64 10.13 2.81
N PRO A 611 24.38 10.57 2.69
CA PRO A 611 23.65 10.57 1.42
C PRO A 611 24.15 11.61 0.41
N ASN A 612 24.96 12.56 0.84
CA ASN A 612 25.47 13.64 -0.02
C ASN A 612 26.83 13.31 -0.65
N ARG A 613 27.38 12.13 -0.37
CA ARG A 613 28.68 11.72 -0.88
C ARG A 613 28.56 10.78 -2.07
N ASP A 614 29.43 10.99 -3.06
CA ASP A 614 29.68 10.08 -4.17
C ASP A 614 31.13 9.62 -4.11
N PHE A 615 31.37 8.33 -4.15
CA PHE A 615 32.72 7.75 -4.16
C PHE A 615 33.25 7.54 -5.57
N ALA A 616 32.59 8.06 -6.62
CA ALA A 616 33.05 7.93 -8.00
C ALA A 616 34.45 8.51 -8.20
N LEU A 617 35.29 7.75 -8.87
CA LEU A 617 36.58 8.23 -9.43
C LEU A 617 36.72 7.70 -10.85
N TRP A 618 36.62 8.58 -11.83
CA TRP A 618 36.73 8.19 -13.22
C TRP A 618 38.17 7.94 -13.64
N PRO A 619 38.49 7.05 -14.59
CA PRO A 619 39.86 6.78 -15.04
C PRO A 619 40.65 8.02 -15.47
N SER A 620 39.97 9.01 -16.05
CA SER A 620 40.56 10.31 -16.40
C SER A 620 41.07 11.11 -15.20
N GLN A 621 40.63 10.82 -14.00
CA GLN A 621 40.97 11.50 -12.76
C GLN A 621 42.06 10.76 -11.94
N PHE A 622 42.54 9.61 -12.41
CA PHE A 622 43.52 8.82 -11.64
C PHE A 622 44.82 9.61 -11.35
N ALA A 623 45.26 10.41 -12.30
CA ALA A 623 46.46 11.23 -12.10
C ALA A 623 46.30 12.26 -10.96
N ASP A 624 45.10 12.77 -10.74
CA ASP A 624 44.81 13.75 -9.68
C ASP A 624 45.07 13.14 -8.30
N THR A 625 44.89 11.82 -8.18
CA THR A 625 45.09 11.11 -6.90
C THR A 625 46.57 11.07 -6.46
N LEU A 626 47.52 11.34 -7.35
CA LEU A 626 48.96 11.43 -6.98
C LEU A 626 49.21 12.57 -5.99
N ALA A 627 48.50 13.68 -6.14
CA ALA A 627 48.64 14.84 -5.24
C ALA A 627 47.96 14.62 -3.87
N MET A 628 47.18 13.55 -3.71
CA MET A 628 46.46 13.26 -2.47
C MET A 628 47.34 12.42 -1.52
N PRO A 629 47.20 12.61 -0.21
CA PRO A 629 48.00 11.84 0.75
C PRO A 629 47.58 10.35 0.78
N ALA A 630 48.52 9.49 1.07
CA ALA A 630 48.30 8.09 1.36
C ALA A 630 47.75 7.93 2.82
N PRO A 631 47.13 6.81 3.16
CA PRO A 631 46.86 5.67 2.27
C PRO A 631 45.67 5.92 1.34
N LYS A 632 45.61 5.14 0.25
CA LYS A 632 44.56 5.27 -0.78
C LYS A 632 43.91 3.90 -1.04
N MET A 633 42.59 3.88 -1.29
CA MET A 633 41.88 2.66 -1.61
C MET A 633 40.99 2.86 -2.85
N PHE A 634 41.15 1.96 -3.82
CA PHE A 634 40.34 1.94 -5.04
C PHE A 634 39.59 0.63 -5.13
N ILE A 635 38.25 0.71 -5.22
CA ILE A 635 37.35 -0.42 -5.42
C ILE A 635 36.92 -0.42 -6.88
N PHE A 636 37.03 -1.56 -7.57
CA PHE A 636 36.65 -1.68 -8.97
C PHE A 636 36.16 -3.07 -9.33
N ASN A 637 35.50 -3.20 -10.51
CA ASN A 637 34.92 -4.44 -10.99
C ASN A 637 36.02 -5.49 -11.32
N LEU A 638 35.74 -6.77 -11.02
CA LEU A 638 36.67 -7.88 -11.36
C LEU A 638 37.05 -7.92 -12.84
N ARG A 639 36.15 -7.47 -13.73
CA ARG A 639 36.34 -7.51 -15.20
C ARG A 639 37.06 -6.27 -15.74
N ASP A 640 37.28 -5.27 -14.90
CA ASP A 640 37.93 -3.99 -15.30
C ASP A 640 39.43 -4.13 -15.30
N LEU A 641 39.96 -4.72 -16.36
CA LEU A 641 41.43 -4.91 -16.54
C LEU A 641 42.13 -3.60 -16.85
N ASP A 642 41.46 -2.65 -17.48
CA ASP A 642 42.04 -1.35 -17.82
C ASP A 642 42.33 -0.54 -16.56
N THR A 643 41.36 -0.45 -15.65
CA THR A 643 41.57 0.15 -14.32
C THR A 643 42.70 -0.54 -13.55
N LYS A 644 42.73 -1.88 -13.55
CA LYS A 644 43.79 -2.64 -12.89
C LYS A 644 45.17 -2.28 -13.42
N ASN A 645 45.29 -2.21 -14.74
CA ASN A 645 46.60 -1.92 -15.40
C ASN A 645 47.01 -0.45 -15.17
N ALA A 646 46.09 0.49 -15.30
CA ALA A 646 46.32 1.91 -15.05
C ALA A 646 46.76 2.17 -13.59
N LEU A 647 46.09 1.58 -12.60
CA LEU A 647 46.48 1.73 -11.20
C LEU A 647 47.83 1.09 -10.89
N LYS A 648 48.18 -0.04 -11.50
CA LYS A 648 49.49 -0.66 -11.33
C LYS A 648 50.61 0.16 -11.98
N GLN A 649 50.36 0.86 -13.08
CA GLN A 649 51.33 1.78 -13.69
C GLN A 649 51.50 3.03 -12.83
N LEU A 650 50.39 3.57 -12.28
CA LEU A 650 50.41 4.78 -11.49
C LEU A 650 51.02 4.56 -10.08
N TYR A 651 50.78 3.38 -9.51
CA TYR A 651 51.22 2.96 -8.17
C TYR A 651 51.87 1.58 -8.23
N PRO A 652 53.17 1.49 -8.65
CA PRO A 652 53.82 0.17 -8.79
C PRO A 652 53.89 -0.65 -7.50
N ASN A 653 53.98 0.02 -6.34
CA ASN A 653 54.03 -0.61 -5.01
C ASN A 653 52.66 -0.91 -4.42
N GLY A 654 51.55 -0.55 -5.10
CA GLY A 654 50.21 -0.80 -4.63
C GLY A 654 49.86 -2.29 -4.60
N THR A 655 49.15 -2.70 -3.58
CA THR A 655 48.71 -4.09 -3.39
C THR A 655 47.33 -4.31 -3.95
N LEU A 656 47.14 -5.43 -4.66
CA LEU A 656 45.89 -5.83 -5.26
C LEU A 656 45.32 -7.03 -4.52
N SER A 657 44.09 -6.90 -4.02
CA SER A 657 43.33 -7.98 -3.36
C SER A 657 41.97 -8.17 -3.98
N ARG A 658 41.44 -9.38 -3.89
CA ARG A 658 40.06 -9.69 -4.26
C ARG A 658 39.19 -9.77 -2.98
N TYR A 659 38.16 -8.97 -2.91
CA TYR A 659 37.13 -9.12 -1.89
C TYR A 659 36.15 -10.22 -2.31
N THR A 660 36.00 -11.26 -1.48
CA THR A 660 35.03 -12.32 -1.69
C THR A 660 33.73 -11.96 -1.02
N SER A 661 32.69 -11.72 -1.83
CA SER A 661 31.37 -11.36 -1.35
C SER A 661 30.64 -12.52 -0.70
N ALA A 662 29.83 -12.27 0.33
CA ALA A 662 28.88 -13.23 0.88
C ALA A 662 27.79 -13.62 -0.14
N THR A 663 27.55 -12.79 -1.17
CA THR A 663 26.62 -13.05 -2.27
C THR A 663 27.37 -13.52 -3.51
N THR A 664 27.09 -14.71 -3.98
CA THR A 664 27.74 -15.31 -5.16
C THR A 664 27.70 -14.37 -6.38
N GLY A 665 28.85 -14.16 -7.02
CA GLY A 665 28.97 -13.34 -8.23
C GLY A 665 29.07 -11.82 -7.97
N LYS A 666 29.17 -11.39 -6.70
CA LYS A 666 29.25 -9.98 -6.30
C LYS A 666 30.64 -9.58 -5.77
N ASP A 667 31.67 -10.38 -6.04
CA ASP A 667 33.05 -10.06 -5.69
C ASP A 667 33.53 -8.79 -6.40
N TYR A 668 34.50 -8.13 -5.81
CA TYR A 668 35.15 -6.95 -6.40
C TYR A 668 36.64 -6.91 -6.08
N MET A 669 37.39 -6.06 -6.76
CA MET A 669 38.80 -5.82 -6.52
C MET A 669 38.99 -4.63 -5.60
N ILE A 670 39.98 -4.71 -4.72
CA ILE A 670 40.52 -3.60 -3.92
C ILE A 670 41.97 -3.43 -4.30
N PHE A 671 42.33 -2.22 -4.74
CA PHE A 671 43.71 -1.81 -4.91
C PHE A 671 44.05 -0.82 -3.81
N PHE A 672 45.04 -1.16 -3.02
CA PHE A 672 45.47 -0.38 -1.85
C PHE A 672 46.84 0.18 -2.03
N VAL A 673 47.04 1.44 -1.68
CA VAL A 673 48.30 2.16 -1.73
C VAL A 673 48.62 2.65 -0.33
N GLU A 674 49.68 2.14 0.27
CA GLU A 674 50.03 2.40 1.66
C GLU A 674 50.83 3.70 1.81
N GLU A 675 51.74 3.98 0.85
CA GLU A 675 52.62 5.15 0.81
C GLU A 675 52.61 5.85 -0.55
#